data_a81ad22f5e1ec1b3399ecc0a8214d0a5
#
_entry.id   a81ad22f5e1ec1b3399ecc0a8214d0a5
#
_cell.length_a   1.000
_cell.length_b   1.000
_cell.length_c   1.000
_cell.angle_alpha   90.00
_cell.angle_beta   90.00
_cell.angle_gamma   90.00
#
_symmetry.space_group_name_H-M   'P 1'
#
loop_
_entity.id
_entity.type
_entity.pdbx_description
1 polymer ?
#
loop_
_entity_poly.entity_id
_entity_poly.type
_entity_poly.pdbx_seq_one_letter_code
_entity_poly.pdbx_strand_id
1 'polypeptide(L)'
;MERLAPSARTFRFGRFEADAGRGKLSRGGLRVRLHEQPFRVLIWLLENPGEVITREELRQRLWPEGTYVDFDGSLNVILKKLRAALDDDSDNPRFIETVPRRGYRFIAPVTVESVAVELPAPTDDVMIGGPPELSIDNKVPAPDMPKGPMSKRLIYICGAAVLLVLAGVGWYLRGDFSRVRTATTKPAAANVPIPRKSVAVLGFNNLSGKADDGWLSTALAEMMSTELAAGEKLRLVSGEDVANLRQSSPWPPTDTLDQKTTARIGGALNGDLLVLGSYTTVGRAEREQLRLDVRLQVAKTGEILTEIAEIGSREDLFQVVSRISGKLRDRLGVPHLEGPEEASALASLPSNPEAARFYSLGLAKLREYDYVSARGLFEEAIKADPKFPLAHSLLSRTDIFLGHDDQAKAEAKRGLNLAGGLSRVQKMEIEASFYHANADRAKAADIYRVLFSLFPDSLDYGLQLAKLEHESYHPNEALETIRQLRRLPAPAGDDPGLDLREAGIVLPNDVQAADRLFHSAAAKASLQGKRLIYGKAEEALCFTNRQHSQNPPECQEAYEIFLAAGNRLEAGSCLQLMAEANRQTGHYQEAVPLYEQALQMVKEAGNREMIGVTLNNLALVLENEGQWSRAEQSFRNAKQNFSAVNDKVNTAEAISNIADILVMRGHLHEAADMYRESWGLADSSGRARHEYAHIQHGTLLLMQGELKPARLEIEGQINSLRAYGGNPEHLAAALTALGDIEKTEANLDGSRKSYQEALELLKNANASVASTQLSLAELSIAEGHAGGAEPLVRQAIAEFEKEQSTSDTISGYTSLSRVLLAQAKVPEAREAITHAYRLASLNEFPVLSLPLEILQVRATTAAKPGIAGNNDLAAAGRDIRAVIQQLHRLGLYITECEARLALGELKMRLNPASGHAQLAALATETRSRGLELLARQVEQAISTADSVVAADKPVR
;
A
#
# COMPACT_ATOMS: atom_id res chain seq x y z
N MET A 1 15.25 -35.49 17.96
CA MET A 1 14.46 -36.35 17.02
C MET A 1 14.92 -36.00 15.61
N GLU A 2 15.50 -36.98 14.96
CA GLU A 2 16.21 -36.87 13.69
C GLU A 2 15.32 -36.34 12.57
N ARG A 3 15.83 -35.37 11.82
CA ARG A 3 15.25 -34.95 10.54
C ARG A 3 15.63 -36.00 9.50
N LEU A 4 14.68 -36.89 9.17
CA LEU A 4 14.77 -37.74 8.00
C LEU A 4 14.76 -36.86 6.73
N ALA A 5 15.78 -36.99 5.91
CA ALA A 5 15.87 -36.37 4.59
C ALA A 5 14.68 -36.80 3.71
N PRO A 6 14.12 -35.94 2.84
CA PRO A 6 13.01 -36.31 1.97
C PRO A 6 13.49 -37.36 0.94
N SER A 7 12.90 -38.55 1.03
CA SER A 7 13.10 -39.59 0.03
C SER A 7 12.63 -39.10 -1.34
N ALA A 8 13.46 -39.27 -2.37
CA ALA A 8 13.12 -38.99 -3.77
C ALA A 8 12.05 -39.99 -4.26
N ARG A 9 10.77 -39.70 -3.97
CA ARG A 9 9.62 -40.50 -4.40
C ARG A 9 8.84 -39.73 -5.44
N THR A 10 8.54 -40.39 -6.55
CA THR A 10 7.65 -39.87 -7.59
C THR A 10 6.34 -40.62 -7.56
N PHE A 11 5.22 -39.89 -7.42
CA PHE A 11 3.87 -40.47 -7.39
C PHE A 11 3.20 -40.24 -8.73
N ARG A 12 2.60 -41.28 -9.32
CA ARG A 12 1.82 -41.20 -10.55
C ARG A 12 0.37 -41.58 -10.29
N PHE A 13 -0.55 -40.72 -10.75
CA PHE A 13 -1.99 -40.95 -10.61
C PHE A 13 -2.75 -40.30 -11.79
N GLY A 14 -3.60 -41.03 -12.42
CA GLY A 14 -4.30 -40.59 -13.62
C GLY A 14 -3.35 -40.08 -14.71
N ARG A 15 -3.39 -38.81 -15.05
CA ARG A 15 -2.46 -38.14 -16.00
C ARG A 15 -1.40 -37.29 -15.31
N PHE A 16 -1.33 -37.36 -14.00
CA PHE A 16 -0.46 -36.50 -13.19
C PHE A 16 0.73 -37.30 -12.65
N GLU A 17 1.83 -36.57 -12.49
CA GLU A 17 3.05 -37.06 -11.86
C GLU A 17 3.52 -35.98 -10.84
N ALA A 18 3.67 -36.39 -9.58
CA ALA A 18 4.12 -35.52 -8.48
C ALA A 18 5.47 -35.98 -7.96
N ASP A 19 6.52 -35.20 -8.17
CA ASP A 19 7.87 -35.43 -7.67
C ASP A 19 8.04 -34.76 -6.30
N ALA A 20 8.01 -35.54 -5.24
CA ALA A 20 8.11 -35.06 -3.86
C ALA A 20 9.48 -34.45 -3.56
N GLY A 21 10.56 -34.94 -4.17
CA GLY A 21 11.91 -34.40 -3.94
C GLY A 21 12.14 -33.04 -4.60
N ARG A 22 11.51 -32.79 -5.75
CA ARG A 22 11.65 -31.56 -6.52
C ARG A 22 10.49 -30.58 -6.32
N GLY A 23 9.47 -30.94 -5.56
CA GLY A 23 8.29 -30.10 -5.34
C GLY A 23 7.51 -29.78 -6.63
N LYS A 24 7.45 -30.72 -7.60
CA LYS A 24 6.87 -30.45 -8.91
C LYS A 24 5.70 -31.36 -9.20
N LEU A 25 4.61 -30.74 -9.73
CA LEU A 25 3.48 -31.46 -10.30
C LEU A 25 3.50 -31.30 -11.82
N SER A 26 3.30 -32.40 -12.56
CA SER A 26 3.18 -32.39 -14.02
C SER A 26 1.94 -33.16 -14.49
N ARG A 27 1.38 -32.76 -15.65
CA ARG A 27 0.26 -33.42 -16.32
C ARG A 27 0.67 -33.74 -17.76
N GLY A 28 0.85 -35.00 -18.08
CA GLY A 28 1.30 -35.42 -19.42
C GLY A 28 2.66 -34.78 -19.81
N GLY A 29 3.58 -34.63 -18.86
CA GLY A 29 4.90 -34.03 -19.08
C GLY A 29 4.93 -32.48 -18.98
N LEU A 30 3.78 -31.78 -18.96
CA LEU A 30 3.71 -30.35 -18.80
C LEU A 30 3.60 -29.95 -17.31
N ARG A 31 4.37 -28.95 -16.90
CA ARG A 31 4.40 -28.48 -15.51
C ARG A 31 3.09 -27.80 -15.13
N VAL A 32 2.45 -28.28 -14.06
CA VAL A 32 1.29 -27.64 -13.42
C VAL A 32 1.78 -26.77 -12.28
N ARG A 33 1.43 -25.47 -12.30
CA ARG A 33 1.81 -24.55 -11.21
C ARG A 33 0.94 -24.83 -9.98
N LEU A 34 1.56 -25.26 -8.90
CA LEU A 34 0.93 -25.47 -7.61
C LEU A 34 1.82 -24.88 -6.52
N HIS A 35 1.23 -24.13 -5.61
CA HIS A 35 1.96 -23.52 -4.47
C HIS A 35 2.39 -24.59 -3.46
N GLU A 36 3.34 -24.27 -2.63
CA GLU A 36 3.97 -25.21 -1.70
C GLU A 36 2.97 -25.88 -0.75
N GLN A 37 2.09 -25.13 -0.08
CA GLN A 37 1.13 -25.71 0.87
C GLN A 37 0.13 -26.67 0.20
N PRO A 38 -0.56 -26.32 -0.91
CA PRO A 38 -1.35 -27.27 -1.66
C PRO A 38 -0.56 -28.49 -2.16
N PHE A 39 0.70 -28.31 -2.55
CA PHE A 39 1.55 -29.40 -2.98
C PHE A 39 1.89 -30.36 -1.82
N ARG A 40 2.20 -29.82 -0.64
CA ARG A 40 2.44 -30.63 0.57
C ARG A 40 1.20 -31.45 0.96
N VAL A 41 0.01 -30.84 0.90
CA VAL A 41 -1.26 -31.58 1.15
C VAL A 41 -1.45 -32.69 0.11
N LEU A 42 -1.14 -32.43 -1.16
CA LEU A 42 -1.20 -33.47 -2.21
C LEU A 42 -0.28 -34.62 -1.89
N ILE A 43 0.97 -34.38 -1.54
CA ILE A 43 1.93 -35.42 -1.21
C ILE A 43 1.45 -36.30 -0.05
N TRP A 44 0.92 -35.68 1.02
CA TRP A 44 0.38 -36.45 2.15
C TRP A 44 -0.83 -37.31 1.77
N LEU A 45 -1.70 -36.81 0.92
CA LEU A 45 -2.82 -37.57 0.38
C LEU A 45 -2.35 -38.73 -0.51
N LEU A 46 -1.26 -38.53 -1.29
CA LEU A 46 -0.67 -39.56 -2.15
C LEU A 46 0.16 -40.62 -1.38
N GLU A 47 0.67 -40.28 -0.21
CA GLU A 47 1.34 -41.18 0.71
C GLU A 47 0.35 -42.11 1.42
N ASN A 48 -0.92 -41.71 1.56
CA ASN A 48 -1.97 -42.48 2.24
C ASN A 48 -3.21 -42.64 1.35
N PRO A 49 -3.08 -43.30 0.16
CA PRO A 49 -4.21 -43.40 -0.77
C PRO A 49 -5.29 -44.31 -0.19
N GLY A 50 -6.55 -43.83 -0.26
CA GLY A 50 -7.71 -44.54 0.30
C GLY A 50 -7.97 -44.31 1.78
N GLU A 51 -7.03 -43.76 2.53
CA GLU A 51 -7.23 -43.41 3.93
C GLU A 51 -7.79 -41.98 4.10
N VAL A 52 -8.53 -41.74 5.19
CA VAL A 52 -9.07 -40.42 5.50
C VAL A 52 -8.08 -39.69 6.36
N ILE A 53 -7.46 -38.65 5.80
CA ILE A 53 -6.63 -37.72 6.57
C ILE A 53 -7.57 -36.69 7.21
N THR A 54 -7.54 -36.60 8.54
CA THR A 54 -8.43 -35.74 9.30
C THR A 54 -8.04 -34.26 9.15
N ARG A 55 -9.00 -33.35 9.35
CA ARG A 55 -8.74 -31.91 9.35
C ARG A 55 -7.70 -31.54 10.41
N GLU A 56 -7.75 -32.19 11.57
CA GLU A 56 -6.81 -31.93 12.66
C GLU A 56 -5.36 -32.38 12.32
N GLU A 57 -5.20 -33.52 11.67
CA GLU A 57 -3.88 -33.98 11.19
C GLU A 57 -3.30 -33.03 10.13
N LEU A 58 -4.13 -32.53 9.21
CA LEU A 58 -3.70 -31.54 8.24
C LEU A 58 -3.34 -30.22 8.91
N ARG A 59 -4.09 -29.80 9.94
CA ARG A 59 -3.81 -28.62 10.75
C ARG A 59 -2.44 -28.71 11.41
N GLN A 60 -2.19 -29.78 12.16
CA GLN A 60 -0.93 -29.96 12.89
C GLN A 60 0.29 -30.04 11.97
N ARG A 61 0.14 -30.56 10.75
CA ARG A 61 1.24 -30.69 9.79
C ARG A 61 1.49 -29.45 8.96
N LEU A 62 0.45 -28.61 8.73
CA LEU A 62 0.58 -27.37 7.97
C LEU A 62 1.01 -26.19 8.82
N TRP A 63 0.58 -26.17 10.10
CA TRP A 63 0.84 -25.06 10.99
C TRP A 63 1.38 -25.56 12.34
N PRO A 64 2.59 -25.14 12.74
CA PRO A 64 3.16 -25.48 14.04
C PRO A 64 2.32 -24.93 15.20
N GLU A 65 2.45 -25.54 16.38
CA GLU A 65 1.80 -25.06 17.60
C GLU A 65 2.17 -23.58 17.87
N GLY A 66 1.15 -22.74 18.11
CA GLY A 66 1.30 -21.30 18.34
C GLY A 66 0.93 -20.40 17.15
N THR A 67 0.54 -20.96 15.99
CA THR A 67 0.12 -20.17 14.84
C THR A 67 -1.37 -19.82 14.94
N TYR A 68 -1.72 -18.54 15.11
CA TYR A 68 -3.09 -18.04 15.09
C TYR A 68 -3.56 -17.78 13.66
N VAL A 69 -4.27 -18.73 13.06
CA VAL A 69 -4.91 -18.60 11.72
C VAL A 69 -6.31 -19.20 11.82
N ASP A 70 -7.23 -18.70 10.98
CA ASP A 70 -8.47 -19.44 10.70
C ASP A 70 -8.13 -20.71 9.92
N PHE A 71 -7.97 -21.82 10.63
CA PHE A 71 -7.53 -23.09 10.11
C PHE A 71 -8.51 -23.67 9.10
N ASP A 72 -9.82 -23.57 9.36
CA ASP A 72 -10.85 -24.16 8.51
C ASP A 72 -10.99 -23.36 7.21
N GLY A 73 -10.97 -22.06 7.25
CA GLY A 73 -10.97 -21.19 6.06
C GLY A 73 -9.72 -21.39 5.21
N SER A 74 -8.55 -21.41 5.82
CA SER A 74 -7.27 -21.60 5.14
C SER A 74 -7.15 -22.98 4.51
N LEU A 75 -7.57 -24.05 5.20
CA LEU A 75 -7.55 -25.40 4.67
C LEU A 75 -8.51 -25.55 3.48
N ASN A 76 -9.68 -24.94 3.53
CA ASN A 76 -10.63 -24.96 2.42
C ASN A 76 -10.06 -24.25 1.17
N VAL A 77 -9.34 -23.13 1.34
CA VAL A 77 -8.65 -22.43 0.25
C VAL A 77 -7.54 -23.28 -0.35
N ILE A 78 -6.74 -23.95 0.48
CA ILE A 78 -5.67 -24.87 0.03
C ILE A 78 -6.26 -25.97 -0.82
N LEU A 79 -7.35 -26.63 -0.37
CA LEU A 79 -8.00 -27.69 -1.09
C LEU A 79 -8.70 -27.23 -2.36
N LYS A 80 -9.30 -26.03 -2.35
CA LYS A 80 -9.87 -25.41 -3.55
C LYS A 80 -8.80 -25.20 -4.63
N LYS A 81 -7.62 -24.67 -4.24
CA LYS A 81 -6.49 -24.50 -5.16
C LYS A 81 -5.92 -25.84 -5.65
N LEU A 82 -5.86 -26.83 -4.78
CA LEU A 82 -5.40 -28.17 -5.15
C LEU A 82 -6.35 -28.82 -6.15
N ARG A 83 -7.68 -28.79 -5.90
CA ARG A 83 -8.68 -29.33 -6.84
C ARG A 83 -8.64 -28.60 -8.18
N ALA A 84 -8.54 -27.28 -8.18
CA ALA A 84 -8.40 -26.52 -9.42
C ALA A 84 -7.17 -26.94 -10.25
N ALA A 85 -6.03 -27.22 -9.60
CA ALA A 85 -4.81 -27.68 -10.27
C ALA A 85 -4.95 -29.11 -10.83
N LEU A 86 -5.76 -29.96 -10.18
CA LEU A 86 -6.02 -31.34 -10.61
C LEU A 86 -7.21 -31.47 -11.57
N ASP A 87 -7.92 -30.37 -11.84
CA ASP A 87 -9.18 -30.37 -12.60
C ASP A 87 -10.21 -31.35 -11.97
N ASP A 88 -10.35 -31.22 -10.63
CA ASP A 88 -11.18 -32.08 -9.77
C ASP A 88 -12.37 -31.31 -9.19
N ASP A 89 -13.53 -31.96 -9.14
CA ASP A 89 -14.78 -31.33 -8.66
C ASP A 89 -15.10 -31.83 -7.25
N SER A 90 -15.54 -30.92 -6.37
CA SER A 90 -15.94 -31.24 -5.00
C SER A 90 -17.20 -32.10 -4.90
N ASP A 91 -18.12 -31.95 -5.87
CA ASP A 91 -19.42 -32.62 -5.89
C ASP A 91 -19.39 -33.94 -6.66
N ASN A 92 -18.39 -34.09 -7.56
CA ASN A 92 -18.11 -35.33 -8.28
C ASN A 92 -16.58 -35.61 -8.34
N PRO A 93 -15.98 -35.96 -7.19
CA PRO A 93 -14.54 -36.04 -7.06
C PRO A 93 -13.95 -37.22 -7.81
N ARG A 94 -12.89 -36.96 -8.59
CA ARG A 94 -12.08 -37.98 -9.27
C ARG A 94 -10.80 -38.30 -8.49
N PHE A 95 -10.30 -37.38 -7.71
CA PHE A 95 -9.03 -37.50 -6.98
C PHE A 95 -9.20 -37.27 -5.49
N ILE A 96 -9.91 -36.22 -5.03
CA ILE A 96 -9.97 -35.86 -3.62
C ILE A 96 -11.42 -35.80 -3.16
N GLU A 97 -11.82 -36.82 -2.42
CA GLU A 97 -13.14 -36.89 -1.78
C GLU A 97 -13.16 -36.12 -0.45
N THR A 98 -14.21 -35.37 -0.23
CA THR A 98 -14.49 -34.78 1.09
C THR A 98 -15.31 -35.77 1.90
N VAL A 99 -14.79 -36.23 3.03
CA VAL A 99 -15.54 -37.05 3.98
C VAL A 99 -16.18 -36.13 5.04
N PRO A 100 -17.50 -35.94 5.02
CA PRO A 100 -18.18 -34.96 5.88
C PRO A 100 -17.83 -35.13 7.36
N ARG A 101 -17.44 -34.01 8.03
CA ARG A 101 -17.05 -33.94 9.45
C ARG A 101 -15.78 -34.73 9.84
N ARG A 102 -15.14 -35.43 8.90
CA ARG A 102 -13.95 -36.25 9.18
C ARG A 102 -12.68 -35.68 8.54
N GLY A 103 -12.66 -35.44 7.25
CA GLY A 103 -11.43 -35.00 6.57
C GLY A 103 -11.50 -35.18 5.05
N TYR A 104 -10.37 -35.57 4.47
CA TYR A 104 -10.21 -35.73 3.02
C TYR A 104 -9.53 -37.03 2.70
N ARG A 105 -9.87 -37.67 1.54
CA ARG A 105 -9.34 -38.95 1.11
C ARG A 105 -8.95 -38.87 -0.35
N PHE A 106 -7.80 -39.46 -0.70
CA PHE A 106 -7.40 -39.64 -2.09
C PHE A 106 -7.99 -40.92 -2.63
N ILE A 107 -8.80 -40.81 -3.69
CA ILE A 107 -9.61 -41.96 -4.18
C ILE A 107 -9.10 -42.57 -5.47
N ALA A 108 -8.18 -41.95 -6.21
CA ALA A 108 -7.62 -42.51 -7.43
C ALA A 108 -6.46 -43.47 -7.15
N PRO A 109 -6.20 -44.47 -8.03
CA PRO A 109 -5.04 -45.31 -7.92
C PRO A 109 -3.72 -44.54 -8.01
N VAL A 110 -2.78 -44.82 -7.09
CA VAL A 110 -1.47 -44.17 -7.01
C VAL A 110 -0.38 -45.23 -7.22
N THR A 111 0.58 -44.95 -8.11
CA THR A 111 1.78 -45.74 -8.30
C THR A 111 2.98 -44.96 -7.81
N VAL A 112 3.82 -45.59 -6.99
CA VAL A 112 5.02 -44.94 -6.40
C VAL A 112 6.26 -45.50 -7.06
N GLU A 113 7.08 -44.68 -7.68
CA GLU A 113 8.42 -45.02 -8.14
C GLU A 113 9.46 -44.49 -7.16
N SER A 114 10.19 -45.39 -6.50
CA SER A 114 11.35 -45.06 -5.68
C SER A 114 12.62 -45.32 -6.46
N VAL A 115 13.43 -44.28 -6.68
CA VAL A 115 14.79 -44.47 -7.20
C VAL A 115 15.68 -44.84 -6.01
N ALA A 116 16.10 -46.09 -5.93
CA ALA A 116 17.11 -46.52 -5.00
C ALA A 116 18.46 -45.90 -5.43
N VAL A 117 18.99 -44.98 -4.64
CA VAL A 117 20.38 -44.53 -4.75
C VAL A 117 21.20 -45.50 -3.92
N GLU A 118 21.91 -46.43 -4.55
CA GLU A 118 22.97 -47.22 -3.91
C GLU A 118 24.10 -46.25 -3.49
N LEU A 119 24.35 -46.16 -2.19
CA LEU A 119 25.55 -45.56 -1.64
C LEU A 119 26.65 -46.60 -1.63
N PRO A 120 27.83 -46.33 -2.18
CA PRO A 120 29.00 -47.22 -1.98
C PRO A 120 29.53 -47.07 -0.57
N ALA A 121 29.88 -48.20 0.04
CA ALA A 121 30.48 -48.33 1.36
C ALA A 121 31.92 -47.72 1.41
N PRO A 122 32.38 -47.27 2.60
CA PRO A 122 33.65 -46.60 2.75
C PRO A 122 34.81 -47.63 2.73
N THR A 123 35.82 -47.34 1.95
CA THR A 123 37.16 -47.95 2.08
C THR A 123 38.18 -46.85 2.32
N ASP A 124 39.05 -47.15 3.29
CA ASP A 124 40.11 -46.34 3.83
C ASP A 124 41.27 -46.09 2.85
N ASP A 125 41.97 -44.96 3.09
CA ASP A 125 43.36 -44.62 2.81
C ASP A 125 43.95 -44.68 1.38
N VAL A 126 44.49 -43.52 0.95
CA VAL A 126 45.90 -43.26 0.67
C VAL A 126 46.08 -41.97 -0.20
N MET A 127 46.76 -41.00 0.36
CA MET A 127 47.76 -40.02 -0.09
C MET A 127 47.95 -39.66 -1.60
N ILE A 128 47.91 -38.36 -1.84
CA ILE A 128 48.81 -37.46 -2.60
C ILE A 128 49.01 -37.67 -4.12
N GLY A 129 48.71 -36.65 -4.88
CA GLY A 129 49.16 -36.42 -6.24
C GLY A 129 48.44 -35.28 -6.93
N GLY A 130 49.11 -34.16 -7.20
CA GLY A 130 48.61 -32.99 -7.83
C GLY A 130 48.18 -33.14 -9.30
N PRO A 131 47.55 -32.13 -9.91
CA PRO A 131 46.76 -32.23 -11.10
C PRO A 131 47.55 -32.12 -12.40
N PRO A 132 47.15 -32.79 -13.47
CA PRO A 132 47.53 -32.39 -14.82
C PRO A 132 46.39 -31.58 -15.47
N GLU A 133 46.80 -30.50 -16.08
CA GLU A 133 46.01 -29.74 -17.05
C GLU A 133 45.48 -30.62 -18.18
N LEU A 134 44.22 -30.54 -18.48
CA LEU A 134 43.65 -31.10 -19.72
C LEU A 134 42.85 -30.00 -20.42
N SER A 135 43.45 -29.52 -21.50
CA SER A 135 42.83 -28.75 -22.55
C SER A 135 41.67 -29.52 -23.16
N ILE A 136 40.49 -28.97 -23.14
CA ILE A 136 39.37 -29.52 -23.90
C ILE A 136 39.09 -28.65 -25.11
N ASP A 137 39.57 -29.12 -26.23
CA ASP A 137 39.19 -28.64 -27.57
C ASP A 137 37.88 -29.35 -27.96
N ASN A 138 36.78 -28.63 -27.94
CA ASN A 138 35.48 -29.20 -28.26
C ASN A 138 35.00 -28.66 -29.60
N LYS A 139 35.49 -29.25 -30.68
CA LYS A 139 34.85 -29.23 -31.98
C LYS A 139 33.98 -30.46 -32.13
N VAL A 140 32.66 -30.30 -32.00
CA VAL A 140 31.69 -31.30 -32.42
C VAL A 140 31.37 -31.02 -33.90
N PRO A 141 31.55 -31.96 -34.82
CA PRO A 141 31.17 -31.79 -36.23
C PRO A 141 29.64 -31.92 -36.38
N ALA A 142 29.05 -30.94 -37.07
CA ALA A 142 27.67 -30.98 -37.50
C ALA A 142 27.48 -32.12 -38.54
N PRO A 143 26.38 -32.85 -38.54
CA PRO A 143 26.11 -33.84 -39.57
C PRO A 143 25.79 -33.18 -40.89
N ASP A 144 26.50 -33.60 -41.95
CA ASP A 144 26.26 -33.20 -43.34
C ASP A 144 24.84 -33.61 -43.78
N MET A 145 24.05 -32.63 -44.19
CA MET A 145 22.81 -32.82 -44.92
C MET A 145 23.11 -32.91 -46.41
N PRO A 146 22.64 -33.93 -47.11
CA PRO A 146 22.88 -34.04 -48.56
C PRO A 146 22.08 -32.95 -49.34
N LYS A 147 22.79 -32.17 -50.07
CA LYS A 147 22.22 -31.23 -51.05
C LYS A 147 21.82 -32.01 -52.33
N GLY A 148 20.54 -32.42 -52.39
CA GLY A 148 19.96 -32.89 -53.67
C GLY A 148 18.83 -31.95 -54.10
N PRO A 149 18.63 -31.68 -55.36
CA PRO A 149 17.59 -30.74 -55.81
C PRO A 149 16.21 -31.34 -55.63
N MET A 150 15.41 -30.73 -54.72
CA MET A 150 14.00 -31.10 -54.56
C MET A 150 13.25 -30.93 -55.87
N SER A 151 12.68 -32.06 -56.36
CA SER A 151 11.89 -32.02 -57.59
C SER A 151 10.66 -31.13 -57.41
N LYS A 152 10.38 -30.35 -58.47
CA LYS A 152 9.20 -29.42 -58.52
C LYS A 152 7.87 -30.11 -58.15
N ARG A 153 7.78 -31.43 -58.31
CA ARG A 153 6.60 -32.24 -57.96
C ARG A 153 6.35 -32.28 -56.43
N LEU A 154 7.41 -32.26 -55.61
CA LEU A 154 7.23 -32.30 -54.13
C LEU A 154 6.72 -30.95 -53.57
N ILE A 155 7.12 -29.83 -54.21
CA ILE A 155 6.65 -28.47 -53.85
C ILE A 155 5.15 -28.35 -54.14
N TYR A 156 4.69 -28.92 -55.25
CA TYR A 156 3.24 -28.90 -55.57
C TYR A 156 2.41 -29.83 -54.69
N ILE A 157 2.98 -30.96 -54.23
CA ILE A 157 2.27 -31.84 -53.31
C ILE A 157 2.18 -31.22 -51.88
N CYS A 158 3.25 -30.61 -51.41
CA CYS A 158 3.23 -29.85 -50.13
C CYS A 158 2.34 -28.61 -50.20
N GLY A 159 2.34 -27.89 -51.32
CA GLY A 159 1.44 -26.76 -51.54
C GLY A 159 -0.04 -27.16 -51.54
N ALA A 160 -0.35 -28.26 -52.24
CA ALA A 160 -1.70 -28.83 -52.24
C ALA A 160 -2.16 -29.34 -50.86
N ALA A 161 -1.25 -29.97 -50.09
CA ALA A 161 -1.55 -30.43 -48.76
C ALA A 161 -1.84 -29.27 -47.79
N VAL A 162 -1.06 -28.17 -47.88
CA VAL A 162 -1.31 -26.94 -47.08
C VAL A 162 -2.64 -26.28 -47.48
N LEU A 163 -2.96 -26.22 -48.78
CA LEU A 163 -4.26 -25.71 -49.22
C LEU A 163 -5.43 -26.58 -48.83
N LEU A 164 -5.28 -27.89 -48.80
CA LEU A 164 -6.30 -28.81 -48.26
C LEU A 164 -6.48 -28.70 -46.76
N VAL A 165 -5.39 -28.45 -46.02
CA VAL A 165 -5.46 -28.20 -44.55
C VAL A 165 -6.12 -26.84 -44.28
N LEU A 166 -5.77 -25.80 -45.02
CA LEU A 166 -6.41 -24.49 -44.92
C LEU A 166 -7.87 -24.51 -45.36
N ALA A 167 -8.22 -25.29 -46.38
CA ALA A 167 -9.60 -25.49 -46.81
C ALA A 167 -10.36 -26.35 -45.78
N GLY A 168 -9.74 -27.33 -45.15
CA GLY A 168 -10.32 -28.13 -44.07
C GLY A 168 -10.55 -27.32 -42.80
N VAL A 169 -9.62 -26.45 -42.42
CA VAL A 169 -9.77 -25.50 -41.32
C VAL A 169 -10.83 -24.46 -41.64
N GLY A 170 -10.84 -23.92 -42.85
CA GLY A 170 -11.88 -23.00 -43.32
C GLY A 170 -13.28 -23.63 -43.36
N TRP A 171 -13.35 -24.94 -43.73
CA TRP A 171 -14.61 -25.70 -43.73
C TRP A 171 -15.05 -26.08 -42.30
N TYR A 172 -14.10 -26.44 -41.42
CA TYR A 172 -14.35 -26.68 -39.99
C TYR A 172 -14.84 -25.40 -39.30
N LEU A 173 -14.18 -24.27 -39.51
CA LEU A 173 -14.62 -22.96 -38.97
C LEU A 173 -15.96 -22.51 -39.57
N ARG A 174 -16.25 -22.88 -40.83
CA ARG A 174 -17.53 -22.57 -41.46
C ARG A 174 -18.66 -23.55 -41.08
N GLY A 175 -18.29 -24.78 -40.68
CA GLY A 175 -19.22 -25.82 -40.22
C GLY A 175 -19.85 -25.51 -38.88
N ASP A 176 -19.10 -24.84 -37.97
CA ASP A 176 -19.58 -24.43 -36.68
C ASP A 176 -20.50 -23.17 -36.75
N PHE A 177 -20.33 -22.33 -37.76
CA PHE A 177 -21.22 -21.17 -37.97
C PHE A 177 -22.58 -21.54 -38.60
N SER A 178 -22.76 -22.74 -39.16
CA SER A 178 -24.00 -23.12 -39.85
C SER A 178 -24.89 -24.06 -39.04
N ARG A 179 -24.48 -24.51 -37.83
CA ARG A 179 -25.32 -25.31 -36.94
C ARG A 179 -25.96 -24.57 -35.75
N VAL A 180 -25.76 -23.24 -35.68
CA VAL A 180 -26.51 -22.35 -34.78
C VAL A 180 -27.55 -21.56 -35.58
N ARG A 181 -28.36 -22.28 -36.39
CA ARG A 181 -29.58 -21.76 -36.96
C ARG A 181 -30.68 -22.78 -36.71
N THR A 182 -31.27 -22.70 -35.57
CA THR A 182 -32.68 -22.88 -35.25
C THR A 182 -32.87 -23.01 -33.75
N ALA A 183 -32.76 -21.91 -33.06
CA ALA A 183 -33.63 -21.50 -32.00
C ALA A 183 -33.50 -19.98 -31.97
N THR A 184 -34.29 -19.30 -32.77
CA THR A 184 -34.69 -17.94 -32.48
C THR A 184 -35.58 -17.96 -31.24
N THR A 185 -35.03 -18.33 -30.10
CA THR A 185 -35.36 -17.59 -28.90
C THR A 185 -34.74 -16.24 -29.17
N LYS A 186 -35.54 -15.22 -29.46
CA LYS A 186 -35.27 -13.85 -29.13
C LYS A 186 -34.33 -13.89 -27.92
N PRO A 187 -33.15 -13.24 -27.90
CA PRO A 187 -32.45 -13.05 -26.65
C PRO A 187 -33.57 -12.51 -25.76
N ALA A 188 -33.86 -13.22 -24.66
CA ALA A 188 -34.70 -12.67 -23.62
C ALA A 188 -34.08 -11.29 -23.41
N ALA A 189 -34.84 -10.25 -23.74
CA ALA A 189 -34.44 -8.89 -23.54
C ALA A 189 -33.91 -8.94 -22.11
N ALA A 190 -32.62 -8.73 -21.91
CA ALA A 190 -32.05 -8.71 -20.60
C ALA A 190 -33.01 -7.84 -19.84
N ASN A 191 -33.68 -8.43 -18.83
CA ASN A 191 -34.67 -7.72 -18.05
C ASN A 191 -33.90 -6.54 -17.45
N VAL A 192 -33.83 -5.43 -18.16
CA VAL A 192 -33.41 -4.17 -17.59
C VAL A 192 -34.45 -3.92 -16.52
N PRO A 193 -34.10 -3.98 -15.25
CA PRO A 193 -35.07 -3.79 -14.18
C PRO A 193 -35.82 -2.49 -14.47
N ILE A 194 -37.14 -2.48 -14.48
CA ILE A 194 -37.86 -1.24 -14.55
C ILE A 194 -37.52 -0.49 -13.27
N PRO A 195 -36.79 0.65 -13.37
CA PRO A 195 -36.37 1.34 -12.16
C PRO A 195 -37.55 1.80 -11.37
N ARG A 196 -37.50 1.63 -10.06
CA ARG A 196 -38.51 2.16 -9.15
C ARG A 196 -38.53 3.69 -9.26
N LYS A 197 -39.67 4.33 -9.04
CA LYS A 197 -39.75 5.78 -8.95
C LYS A 197 -38.81 6.28 -7.87
N SER A 198 -37.93 7.21 -8.21
CA SER A 198 -36.96 7.80 -7.29
C SER A 198 -37.51 9.09 -6.65
N VAL A 199 -37.36 9.21 -5.34
CA VAL A 199 -37.86 10.33 -4.55
C VAL A 199 -36.69 10.92 -3.76
N ALA A 200 -36.44 12.24 -3.88
CA ALA A 200 -35.50 13.00 -3.08
C ALA A 200 -36.24 13.92 -2.11
N VAL A 201 -36.00 13.78 -0.81
CA VAL A 201 -36.52 14.69 0.21
C VAL A 201 -35.51 15.80 0.43
N LEU A 202 -35.83 17.02 -0.09
CA LEU A 202 -34.88 18.15 -0.12
C LEU A 202 -34.75 18.91 1.21
N GLY A 203 -35.58 18.57 2.20
CA GLY A 203 -35.62 19.23 3.51
C GLY A 203 -36.74 20.27 3.61
N PHE A 204 -36.84 20.91 4.78
CA PHE A 204 -37.93 21.78 5.16
C PHE A 204 -37.43 23.14 5.66
N ASN A 205 -38.04 24.24 5.19
CA ASN A 205 -37.70 25.56 5.56
C ASN A 205 -38.31 25.92 6.92
N ASN A 206 -37.49 26.45 7.81
CA ASN A 206 -37.91 26.94 9.10
C ASN A 206 -38.56 28.32 8.99
N LEU A 207 -39.87 28.43 9.06
CA LEU A 207 -40.64 29.68 9.08
C LEU A 207 -41.04 30.10 10.50
N SER A 208 -40.59 29.36 11.54
CA SER A 208 -40.89 29.72 12.94
C SER A 208 -40.14 30.95 13.43
N GLY A 209 -39.06 31.35 12.77
CA GLY A 209 -38.14 32.39 13.21
C GLY A 209 -37.29 32.04 14.43
N LYS A 210 -37.42 30.81 14.96
CA LYS A 210 -36.64 30.26 16.10
C LYS A 210 -35.45 29.47 15.60
N ALA A 211 -34.25 29.95 15.87
CA ALA A 211 -33.00 29.22 15.50
C ALA A 211 -32.93 27.85 16.17
N ASP A 212 -33.41 27.70 17.39
CA ASP A 212 -33.42 26.47 18.17
C ASP A 212 -34.26 25.34 17.52
N ASP A 213 -35.15 25.66 16.57
CA ASP A 213 -35.96 24.74 15.84
C ASP A 213 -35.30 24.25 14.56
N GLY A 214 -34.08 24.70 14.20
CA GLY A 214 -33.39 24.37 12.96
C GLY A 214 -33.17 22.86 12.74
N TRP A 215 -33.01 22.10 13.83
CA TRP A 215 -32.85 20.65 13.78
C TRP A 215 -34.07 19.91 13.18
N LEU A 216 -35.27 20.50 13.28
CA LEU A 216 -36.49 19.92 12.70
C LEU A 216 -36.41 19.75 11.20
N SER A 217 -35.68 20.60 10.49
CA SER A 217 -35.50 20.43 9.04
C SER A 217 -34.88 19.06 8.70
N THR A 218 -33.82 18.69 9.38
CA THR A 218 -33.16 17.40 9.19
C THR A 218 -34.04 16.25 9.74
N ALA A 219 -34.61 16.43 10.93
CA ALA A 219 -35.46 15.41 11.55
C ALA A 219 -36.66 15.03 10.66
N LEU A 220 -37.38 16.01 10.16
CA LEU A 220 -38.54 15.83 9.29
C LEU A 220 -38.16 15.14 7.97
N ALA A 221 -37.01 15.52 7.38
CA ALA A 221 -36.52 14.93 6.16
C ALA A 221 -36.17 13.47 6.35
N GLU A 222 -35.46 13.11 7.43
CA GLU A 222 -35.09 11.73 7.72
C GLU A 222 -36.29 10.84 8.05
N MET A 223 -37.20 11.33 8.88
CA MET A 223 -38.43 10.60 9.22
C MET A 223 -39.29 10.33 7.97
N MET A 224 -39.43 11.34 7.12
CA MET A 224 -40.22 11.22 5.88
C MET A 224 -39.52 10.27 4.89
N SER A 225 -38.21 10.34 4.77
CA SER A 225 -37.47 9.39 3.93
C SER A 225 -37.61 7.96 4.43
N THR A 226 -37.54 7.73 5.75
CA THR A 226 -37.77 6.43 6.38
C THR A 226 -39.15 5.88 6.08
N GLU A 227 -40.20 6.68 6.27
CA GLU A 227 -41.59 6.30 6.02
C GLU A 227 -41.87 6.01 4.53
N LEU A 228 -41.28 6.80 3.62
CA LEU A 228 -41.42 6.59 2.19
C LEU A 228 -40.63 5.38 1.68
N ALA A 229 -39.48 5.07 2.30
CA ALA A 229 -38.67 3.90 1.97
C ALA A 229 -39.30 2.59 2.42
N ALA A 230 -40.15 2.62 3.45
CA ALA A 230 -40.77 1.41 3.98
C ALA A 230 -41.66 0.74 2.93
N GLY A 231 -41.66 -0.59 2.92
CA GLY A 231 -42.31 -1.39 1.89
C GLY A 231 -41.55 -1.47 0.56
N GLU A 232 -40.37 -0.83 0.43
CA GLU A 232 -39.40 -1.02 -0.66
C GLU A 232 -39.89 -0.72 -2.09
N LYS A 233 -41.01 -0.02 -2.24
CA LYS A 233 -41.63 0.29 -3.54
C LYS A 233 -41.07 1.54 -4.22
N LEU A 234 -40.42 2.41 -3.46
CA LEU A 234 -39.78 3.62 -3.93
C LEU A 234 -38.28 3.51 -3.77
N ARG A 235 -37.51 4.18 -4.62
CA ARG A 235 -36.08 4.36 -4.46
C ARG A 235 -35.85 5.75 -3.82
N LEU A 236 -35.38 5.78 -2.59
CA LEU A 236 -35.08 7.04 -1.92
C LEU A 236 -33.66 7.47 -2.27
N VAL A 237 -33.49 8.75 -2.58
CA VAL A 237 -32.18 9.40 -2.68
C VAL A 237 -31.67 9.64 -1.26
N SER A 238 -30.40 9.35 -1.02
CA SER A 238 -29.83 9.49 0.32
C SER A 238 -29.85 10.95 0.80
N GLY A 239 -30.11 11.17 2.08
CA GLY A 239 -30.03 12.50 2.68
C GLY A 239 -28.62 13.10 2.63
N GLU A 240 -27.59 12.26 2.49
CA GLU A 240 -26.20 12.65 2.31
C GLU A 240 -25.98 13.27 0.91
N ASP A 241 -26.51 12.64 -0.17
CA ASP A 241 -26.42 13.18 -1.52
C ASP A 241 -27.16 14.51 -1.66
N VAL A 242 -28.34 14.62 -1.03
CA VAL A 242 -29.11 15.87 -0.98
C VAL A 242 -28.29 16.98 -0.28
N ALA A 243 -27.67 16.68 0.86
CA ALA A 243 -26.85 17.64 1.60
C ALA A 243 -25.61 18.04 0.80
N ASN A 244 -24.91 17.09 0.20
CA ASN A 244 -23.73 17.31 -0.64
C ASN A 244 -24.06 18.21 -1.84
N LEU A 245 -25.19 17.93 -2.52
CA LEU A 245 -25.62 18.78 -3.62
C LEU A 245 -25.99 20.18 -3.14
N ARG A 246 -26.66 20.30 -1.98
CA ARG A 246 -27.05 21.61 -1.42
C ARG A 246 -25.85 22.47 -1.05
N GLN A 247 -24.79 21.87 -0.51
CA GLN A 247 -23.53 22.58 -0.19
C GLN A 247 -22.81 23.04 -1.46
N SER A 248 -22.72 22.16 -2.45
CA SER A 248 -21.98 22.43 -3.69
C SER A 248 -22.73 23.29 -4.71
N SER A 249 -24.05 23.22 -4.70
CA SER A 249 -24.94 23.92 -5.63
C SER A 249 -26.23 24.37 -4.95
N PRO A 250 -26.16 25.43 -4.11
CA PRO A 250 -27.27 25.91 -3.29
C PRO A 250 -28.51 26.26 -4.13
N TRP A 251 -29.68 26.07 -3.54
CA TRP A 251 -30.95 26.58 -4.05
C TRP A 251 -31.67 27.40 -3.00
N PRO A 252 -32.57 28.33 -3.42
CA PRO A 252 -33.25 29.22 -2.48
C PRO A 252 -34.07 28.43 -1.46
N PRO A 253 -34.18 28.89 -0.21
CA PRO A 253 -35.03 28.31 0.80
C PRO A 253 -36.49 28.69 0.52
N THR A 254 -37.12 28.08 -0.49
CA THR A 254 -38.49 28.29 -0.91
C THR A 254 -39.27 27.01 -0.84
N ASP A 255 -40.59 27.14 -0.68
CA ASP A 255 -41.52 25.98 -0.66
C ASP A 255 -41.82 25.46 -2.06
N THR A 256 -41.43 26.20 -3.10
CA THR A 256 -41.59 25.84 -4.51
C THR A 256 -40.34 26.22 -5.29
N LEU A 257 -39.92 25.34 -6.16
CA LEU A 257 -38.79 25.56 -7.05
C LEU A 257 -39.26 25.71 -8.49
N ASP A 258 -38.62 26.56 -9.28
CA ASP A 258 -38.90 26.68 -10.70
C ASP A 258 -38.46 25.42 -11.48
N GLN A 259 -39.01 25.26 -12.70
CA GLN A 259 -38.72 24.09 -13.54
C GLN A 259 -37.24 23.87 -13.82
N LYS A 260 -36.48 24.96 -14.00
CA LYS A 260 -35.03 24.85 -14.28
C LYS A 260 -34.27 24.32 -13.08
N THR A 261 -34.62 24.82 -11.90
CA THR A 261 -34.00 24.39 -10.64
C THR A 261 -34.37 22.97 -10.27
N THR A 262 -35.65 22.58 -10.41
CA THR A 262 -36.09 21.19 -10.15
C THR A 262 -35.47 20.20 -11.11
N ALA A 263 -35.35 20.51 -12.43
CA ALA A 263 -34.68 19.66 -13.41
C ALA A 263 -33.21 19.50 -13.13
N ARG A 264 -32.52 20.57 -12.71
CA ARG A 264 -31.10 20.54 -12.30
C ARG A 264 -30.89 19.65 -11.08
N ILE A 265 -31.69 19.83 -10.03
CA ILE A 265 -31.61 19.05 -8.79
C ILE A 265 -31.92 17.57 -9.08
N GLY A 266 -33.01 17.30 -9.78
CA GLY A 266 -33.41 15.93 -10.12
C GLY A 266 -32.38 15.21 -10.98
N GLY A 267 -31.77 15.91 -11.94
CA GLY A 267 -30.69 15.36 -12.76
C GLY A 267 -29.44 15.01 -11.95
N ALA A 268 -29.02 15.93 -11.07
CA ALA A 268 -27.84 15.70 -10.23
C ALA A 268 -28.04 14.57 -9.18
N LEU A 269 -29.28 14.42 -8.67
CA LEU A 269 -29.63 13.40 -7.66
C LEU A 269 -30.16 12.09 -8.28
N ASN A 270 -30.28 11.99 -9.60
CA ASN A 270 -30.99 10.88 -10.25
C ASN A 270 -32.40 10.68 -9.68
N GLY A 271 -33.09 11.80 -9.33
CA GLY A 271 -34.40 11.82 -8.68
C GLY A 271 -35.53 12.17 -9.65
N ASP A 272 -36.57 11.35 -9.71
CA ASP A 272 -37.77 11.64 -10.54
C ASP A 272 -38.71 12.65 -9.87
N LEU A 273 -38.77 12.60 -8.55
CA LEU A 273 -39.68 13.34 -7.70
C LEU A 273 -38.94 14.02 -6.57
N LEU A 274 -39.37 15.24 -6.25
CA LEU A 274 -38.79 16.07 -5.19
C LEU A 274 -39.86 16.35 -4.13
N VAL A 275 -39.52 16.04 -2.86
CA VAL A 275 -40.35 16.42 -1.69
C VAL A 275 -39.68 17.58 -1.00
N LEU A 276 -40.38 18.66 -0.81
CA LEU A 276 -39.89 19.87 -0.14
C LEU A 276 -41.06 20.53 0.62
N GLY A 277 -40.74 21.48 1.48
CA GLY A 277 -41.79 22.15 2.23
C GLY A 277 -41.23 23.11 3.29
N SER A 278 -42.12 23.47 4.21
CA SER A 278 -41.79 24.35 5.33
C SER A 278 -42.50 23.93 6.60
N TYR A 279 -41.95 24.36 7.71
CA TYR A 279 -42.61 24.20 8.99
C TYR A 279 -42.64 25.55 9.75
N THR A 280 -43.70 25.71 10.54
CA THR A 280 -43.84 26.85 11.46
C THR A 280 -44.42 26.39 12.78
N THR A 281 -44.09 27.10 13.86
CA THR A 281 -44.71 26.86 15.15
C THR A 281 -45.78 27.94 15.40
N VAL A 282 -46.98 27.44 15.76
CA VAL A 282 -48.18 28.31 15.98
C VAL A 282 -48.64 28.15 17.41
N GLY A 283 -48.91 29.21 18.10
CA GLY A 283 -49.41 29.20 19.49
C GLY A 283 -48.45 29.79 20.54
N ARG A 284 -48.85 29.73 21.81
CA ARG A 284 -48.02 30.17 22.96
C ARG A 284 -47.27 28.96 23.55
N ALA A 285 -46.18 29.22 24.25
CA ALA A 285 -45.20 28.19 24.73
C ALA A 285 -45.81 26.93 25.38
N GLU A 286 -46.97 27.04 26.06
CA GLU A 286 -47.60 25.87 26.71
C GLU A 286 -48.57 25.11 25.77
N ARG A 287 -48.90 25.63 24.57
CA ARG A 287 -49.76 25.02 23.54
C ARG A 287 -49.18 25.25 22.14
N GLU A 288 -47.90 25.12 22.02
CA GLU A 288 -47.25 25.26 20.73
C GLU A 288 -47.60 24.08 19.81
N GLN A 289 -48.12 24.39 18.63
CA GLN A 289 -48.39 23.39 17.59
C GLN A 289 -47.41 23.57 16.43
N LEU A 290 -46.95 22.47 15.87
CA LEU A 290 -46.16 22.45 14.66
C LEU A 290 -47.11 22.30 13.47
N ARG A 291 -47.06 23.26 12.54
CA ARG A 291 -47.66 23.15 11.21
C ARG A 291 -46.60 22.77 10.22
N LEU A 292 -46.79 21.67 9.45
CA LEU A 292 -45.92 21.19 8.40
C LEU A 292 -46.67 21.25 7.06
N ASP A 293 -46.10 22.02 6.12
CA ASP A 293 -46.59 22.14 4.75
C ASP A 293 -45.59 21.40 3.83
N VAL A 294 -46.09 20.46 3.01
CA VAL A 294 -45.29 19.57 2.18
C VAL A 294 -45.78 19.58 0.76
N ARG A 295 -44.86 19.64 -0.21
CA ARG A 295 -45.13 19.60 -1.64
C ARG A 295 -44.37 18.45 -2.30
N LEU A 296 -45.02 17.82 -3.28
CA LEU A 296 -44.43 16.84 -4.16
C LEU A 296 -44.38 17.42 -5.57
N GLN A 297 -43.13 17.59 -6.10
CA GLN A 297 -42.92 18.13 -7.44
C GLN A 297 -42.25 17.08 -8.35
N VAL A 298 -42.62 17.09 -9.63
CA VAL A 298 -41.95 16.31 -10.68
C VAL A 298 -40.65 17.04 -11.03
N ALA A 299 -39.50 16.38 -10.86
CA ALA A 299 -38.17 17.00 -11.06
C ALA A 299 -38.02 17.55 -12.49
N LYS A 300 -38.46 16.83 -13.52
CA LYS A 300 -38.28 17.20 -14.93
C LYS A 300 -39.13 18.40 -15.36
N THR A 301 -40.37 18.49 -14.86
CA THR A 301 -41.34 19.48 -15.34
C THR A 301 -41.57 20.60 -14.34
N GLY A 302 -41.18 20.42 -13.06
CA GLY A 302 -41.53 21.33 -11.97
C GLY A 302 -43.01 21.29 -11.56
N GLU A 303 -43.80 20.39 -12.12
CA GLU A 303 -45.26 20.24 -11.83
C GLU A 303 -45.43 19.81 -10.36
N ILE A 304 -46.34 20.50 -9.66
CA ILE A 304 -46.73 20.14 -8.30
C ILE A 304 -47.84 19.10 -8.38
N LEU A 305 -47.51 17.87 -7.94
CA LEU A 305 -48.47 16.75 -7.94
C LEU A 305 -49.46 16.83 -6.77
N THR A 306 -49.02 17.34 -5.64
CA THR A 306 -49.85 17.49 -4.43
C THR A 306 -49.21 18.46 -3.43
N GLU A 307 -50.10 19.09 -2.65
CA GLU A 307 -49.73 19.89 -1.48
C GLU A 307 -50.49 19.34 -0.27
N ILE A 308 -49.80 19.16 0.84
CA ILE A 308 -50.35 18.55 2.06
C ILE A 308 -49.94 19.46 3.23
N ALA A 309 -50.94 19.83 4.06
CA ALA A 309 -50.71 20.53 5.30
C ALA A 309 -51.26 19.70 6.48
N GLU A 310 -50.43 19.59 7.53
CA GLU A 310 -50.82 18.93 8.78
C GLU A 310 -50.41 19.78 9.97
N ILE A 311 -51.21 19.66 11.05
CA ILE A 311 -50.93 20.35 12.32
C ILE A 311 -50.94 19.30 13.44
N GLY A 312 -49.98 19.40 14.36
CA GLY A 312 -49.91 18.55 15.54
C GLY A 312 -49.06 19.16 16.63
N SER A 313 -49.01 18.54 17.79
CA SER A 313 -48.06 18.96 18.84
C SER A 313 -46.62 18.55 18.51
N ARG A 314 -45.65 19.13 19.15
CA ARG A 314 -44.24 18.71 19.02
C ARG A 314 -44.03 17.26 19.53
N GLU A 315 -44.83 16.84 20.50
CA GLU A 315 -44.86 15.50 21.04
C GLU A 315 -45.40 14.47 20.04
N ASP A 316 -46.34 14.93 19.15
CA ASP A 316 -46.95 14.10 18.08
C ASP A 316 -46.17 14.13 16.76
N LEU A 317 -44.90 14.64 16.76
CA LEU A 317 -44.08 14.84 15.56
C LEU A 317 -44.08 13.60 14.62
N PHE A 318 -43.88 12.41 15.18
CA PHE A 318 -43.87 11.14 14.42
C PHE A 318 -45.22 10.87 13.73
N GLN A 319 -46.33 11.12 14.44
CA GLN A 319 -47.67 10.92 13.91
C GLN A 319 -48.00 11.91 12.78
N VAL A 320 -47.56 13.19 12.90
CA VAL A 320 -47.72 14.22 11.85
C VAL A 320 -47.00 13.76 10.59
N VAL A 321 -45.74 13.31 10.71
CA VAL A 321 -44.95 12.82 9.56
C VAL A 321 -45.61 11.60 8.95
N SER A 322 -46.05 10.63 9.74
CA SER A 322 -46.68 9.39 9.25
C SER A 322 -47.99 9.68 8.48
N ARG A 323 -48.83 10.60 8.96
CA ARG A 323 -50.03 11.02 8.21
C ARG A 323 -49.72 11.67 6.87
N ILE A 324 -48.67 12.52 6.80
CA ILE A 324 -48.25 13.15 5.56
C ILE A 324 -47.65 12.09 4.61
N SER A 325 -46.80 11.23 5.11
CA SER A 325 -46.16 10.16 4.34
C SER A 325 -47.22 9.20 3.76
N GLY A 326 -48.24 8.86 4.53
CA GLY A 326 -49.39 8.09 4.05
C GLY A 326 -50.09 8.76 2.86
N LYS A 327 -50.40 10.04 2.96
CA LYS A 327 -51.03 10.81 1.84
C LYS A 327 -50.10 10.93 0.62
N LEU A 328 -48.80 11.05 0.82
CA LEU A 328 -47.82 11.04 -0.26
C LEU A 328 -47.77 9.68 -0.93
N ARG A 329 -47.80 8.58 -0.17
CA ARG A 329 -47.82 7.21 -0.68
C ARG A 329 -49.04 6.95 -1.54
N ASP A 330 -50.21 7.41 -1.10
CA ASP A 330 -51.46 7.35 -1.90
C ASP A 330 -51.29 8.06 -3.25
N ARG A 331 -50.73 9.26 -3.23
CA ARG A 331 -50.52 10.04 -4.44
C ARG A 331 -49.52 9.41 -5.40
N LEU A 332 -48.53 8.68 -4.85
CA LEU A 332 -47.51 7.95 -5.60
C LEU A 332 -48.02 6.57 -6.11
N GLY A 333 -49.22 6.14 -5.69
CA GLY A 333 -49.79 4.84 -6.00
C GLY A 333 -49.08 3.69 -5.28
N VAL A 334 -48.53 3.96 -4.11
CA VAL A 334 -47.84 2.98 -3.27
C VAL A 334 -48.75 2.59 -2.11
N PRO A 335 -48.90 1.30 -1.77
CA PRO A 335 -49.80 0.83 -0.69
C PRO A 335 -49.46 1.51 0.64
N HIS A 336 -50.44 1.70 1.50
CA HIS A 336 -50.24 2.05 2.90
C HIS A 336 -49.35 1.00 3.59
N LEU A 337 -48.65 1.44 4.63
CA LEU A 337 -47.91 0.52 5.50
C LEU A 337 -48.89 -0.19 6.40
N GLU A 338 -48.78 -1.50 6.50
CA GLU A 338 -49.63 -2.32 7.34
C GLU A 338 -48.80 -3.32 8.14
N GLY A 339 -49.21 -3.56 9.40
CA GLY A 339 -48.68 -4.61 10.24
C GLY A 339 -47.13 -4.56 10.40
N PRO A 340 -46.36 -5.55 9.89
CA PRO A 340 -44.92 -5.62 10.09
C PRO A 340 -44.15 -4.46 9.44
N GLU A 341 -44.62 -3.90 8.32
CA GLU A 341 -43.94 -2.79 7.62
C GLU A 341 -44.08 -1.49 8.44
N GLU A 342 -45.28 -1.22 8.97
CA GLU A 342 -45.54 -0.08 9.86
C GLU A 342 -44.70 -0.20 11.15
N ALA A 343 -44.71 -1.39 11.78
CA ALA A 343 -43.91 -1.63 12.99
C ALA A 343 -42.43 -1.43 12.75
N SER A 344 -41.90 -1.83 11.60
CA SER A 344 -40.45 -1.64 11.30
C SER A 344 -40.12 -0.21 10.92
N ALA A 345 -41.02 0.53 10.26
CA ALA A 345 -40.85 1.97 10.04
C ALA A 345 -40.79 2.73 11.38
N LEU A 346 -41.68 2.40 12.31
CA LEU A 346 -41.70 3.00 13.64
C LEU A 346 -40.42 2.63 14.45
N ALA A 347 -39.92 1.38 14.36
CA ALA A 347 -38.71 0.94 15.02
C ALA A 347 -37.45 1.60 14.49
N SER A 348 -37.50 2.21 13.31
CA SER A 348 -36.42 2.99 12.70
C SER A 348 -36.37 4.44 13.19
N LEU A 349 -37.32 4.86 14.02
CA LEU A 349 -37.40 6.20 14.58
C LEU A 349 -36.96 6.17 16.06
N PRO A 350 -36.38 7.27 16.57
CA PRO A 350 -36.06 7.36 18.01
C PRO A 350 -37.35 7.35 18.86
N SER A 351 -37.25 6.83 20.07
CA SER A 351 -38.43 6.66 20.96
C SER A 351 -38.94 7.97 21.55
N ASN A 352 -38.20 9.07 21.47
CA ASN A 352 -38.57 10.35 22.07
C ASN A 352 -37.98 11.53 21.26
N PRO A 353 -38.57 12.76 21.40
CA PRO A 353 -38.12 13.94 20.65
C PRO A 353 -36.70 14.41 20.97
N GLU A 354 -36.19 14.13 22.20
CA GLU A 354 -34.85 14.55 22.58
C GLU A 354 -33.80 13.74 21.82
N ALA A 355 -33.97 12.42 21.77
CA ALA A 355 -33.11 11.53 20.95
C ALA A 355 -33.19 11.93 19.46
N ALA A 356 -34.38 12.24 18.94
CA ALA A 356 -34.58 12.72 17.59
C ALA A 356 -33.81 14.00 17.31
N ARG A 357 -33.80 14.93 18.26
CA ARG A 357 -33.07 16.18 18.16
C ARG A 357 -31.56 15.95 18.05
N PHE A 358 -30.98 15.22 19.00
CA PHE A 358 -29.53 14.95 19.00
C PHE A 358 -29.10 14.15 17.78
N TYR A 359 -29.87 13.13 17.41
CA TYR A 359 -29.60 12.35 16.21
C TYR A 359 -29.59 13.19 14.94
N SER A 360 -30.58 14.08 14.77
CA SER A 360 -30.69 14.96 13.60
C SER A 360 -29.60 16.01 13.56
N LEU A 361 -29.20 16.56 14.70
CA LEU A 361 -28.06 17.46 14.80
C LEU A 361 -26.75 16.72 14.49
N GLY A 362 -26.59 15.50 14.97
CA GLY A 362 -25.46 14.64 14.65
C GLY A 362 -25.35 14.34 13.16
N LEU A 363 -26.47 14.03 12.50
CA LEU A 363 -26.54 13.86 11.04
C LEU A 363 -26.17 15.15 10.28
N ALA A 364 -26.65 16.30 10.72
CA ALA A 364 -26.30 17.58 10.12
C ALA A 364 -24.79 17.82 10.20
N LYS A 365 -24.18 17.57 11.37
CA LYS A 365 -22.72 17.71 11.57
C LYS A 365 -21.92 16.69 10.73
N LEU A 366 -22.39 15.46 10.65
CA LEU A 366 -21.76 14.44 9.79
C LEU A 366 -21.76 14.87 8.32
N ARG A 367 -22.86 15.48 7.85
CA ARG A 367 -22.99 16.02 6.48
C ARG A 367 -22.16 17.28 6.24
N GLU A 368 -21.79 17.99 7.31
CA GLU A 368 -20.84 19.11 7.29
C GLU A 368 -19.39 18.65 7.45
N TYR A 369 -19.12 17.33 7.45
CA TYR A 369 -17.81 16.72 7.68
C TYR A 369 -17.21 17.04 9.07
N ASP A 370 -18.03 17.50 10.02
CA ASP A 370 -17.66 17.76 11.42
C ASP A 370 -17.87 16.49 12.25
N TYR A 371 -16.97 15.52 12.05
CA TYR A 371 -17.05 14.21 12.70
C TYR A 371 -16.93 14.28 14.23
N VAL A 372 -16.15 15.23 14.74
CA VAL A 372 -15.94 15.40 16.19
C VAL A 372 -17.24 15.81 16.88
N SER A 373 -17.92 16.84 16.35
CA SER A 373 -19.20 17.28 16.87
C SER A 373 -20.29 16.23 16.65
N ALA A 374 -20.30 15.57 15.48
CA ALA A 374 -21.26 14.50 15.17
C ALA A 374 -21.19 13.37 16.19
N ARG A 375 -19.96 12.95 16.56
CA ARG A 375 -19.72 11.92 17.58
C ARG A 375 -20.40 12.24 18.90
N GLY A 376 -20.13 13.44 19.45
CA GLY A 376 -20.73 13.86 20.72
C GLY A 376 -22.27 13.92 20.68
N LEU A 377 -22.83 14.35 19.54
CA LEU A 377 -24.29 14.41 19.37
C LEU A 377 -24.92 13.02 19.24
N PHE A 378 -24.27 12.04 18.60
CA PHE A 378 -24.75 10.66 18.57
C PHE A 378 -24.64 10.01 19.95
N GLU A 379 -23.61 10.32 20.77
CA GLU A 379 -23.52 9.87 22.16
C GLU A 379 -24.70 10.40 23.00
N GLU A 380 -25.07 11.70 22.86
CA GLU A 380 -26.25 12.24 23.53
C GLU A 380 -27.56 11.64 23.02
N ALA A 381 -27.65 11.32 21.71
CA ALA A 381 -28.82 10.63 21.16
C ALA A 381 -28.98 9.23 21.79
N ILE A 382 -27.87 8.47 21.92
CA ILE A 382 -27.86 7.14 22.56
C ILE A 382 -28.17 7.24 24.06
N LYS A 383 -27.71 8.28 24.72
CA LYS A 383 -28.02 8.51 26.14
C LYS A 383 -29.52 8.80 26.34
N ALA A 384 -30.16 9.54 25.42
CA ALA A 384 -31.59 9.79 25.44
C ALA A 384 -32.42 8.56 25.03
N ASP A 385 -31.91 7.74 24.11
CA ASP A 385 -32.53 6.48 23.68
C ASP A 385 -31.48 5.37 23.47
N PRO A 386 -31.13 4.62 24.53
CA PRO A 386 -30.11 3.55 24.44
C PRO A 386 -30.50 2.35 23.56
N LYS A 387 -31.75 2.29 23.09
CA LYS A 387 -32.24 1.20 22.23
C LYS A 387 -32.34 1.59 20.75
N PHE A 388 -31.89 2.76 20.37
CA PHE A 388 -31.99 3.28 19.02
C PHE A 388 -30.84 2.74 18.13
N PRO A 389 -31.08 1.71 17.27
CA PRO A 389 -30.00 1.00 16.56
C PRO A 389 -29.26 1.86 15.54
N LEU A 390 -29.96 2.82 14.91
CA LEU A 390 -29.34 3.69 13.88
C LEU A 390 -28.35 4.67 14.49
N ALA A 391 -28.59 5.17 15.73
CA ALA A 391 -27.63 6.03 16.42
C ALA A 391 -26.34 5.28 16.72
N HIS A 392 -26.41 4.04 17.18
CA HIS A 392 -25.24 3.18 17.41
C HIS A 392 -24.46 2.92 16.09
N SER A 393 -25.17 2.68 14.99
CA SER A 393 -24.54 2.45 13.68
C SER A 393 -23.82 3.70 13.16
N LEU A 394 -24.42 4.90 13.31
CA LEU A 394 -23.80 6.15 12.89
C LEU A 394 -22.64 6.55 13.80
N LEU A 395 -22.74 6.32 15.13
CA LEU A 395 -21.63 6.53 16.05
C LEU A 395 -20.46 5.63 15.66
N SER A 396 -20.70 4.35 15.38
CA SER A 396 -19.66 3.44 14.89
C SER A 396 -18.99 3.95 13.61
N ARG A 397 -19.78 4.41 12.62
CA ARG A 397 -19.24 4.98 11.38
C ARG A 397 -18.39 6.23 11.64
N THR A 398 -18.86 7.09 12.54
CA THR A 398 -18.13 8.30 12.93
C THR A 398 -16.83 7.96 13.65
N ASP A 399 -16.85 6.97 14.55
CA ASP A 399 -15.66 6.49 15.27
C ASP A 399 -14.61 5.88 14.32
N ILE A 400 -15.02 5.17 13.25
CA ILE A 400 -14.10 4.70 12.19
C ILE A 400 -13.38 5.89 11.56
N PHE A 401 -14.09 6.94 11.18
CA PHE A 401 -13.48 8.14 10.58
C PHE A 401 -12.50 8.86 11.51
N LEU A 402 -12.75 8.83 12.82
CA LEU A 402 -11.90 9.44 13.83
C LEU A 402 -10.74 8.51 14.28
N GLY A 403 -10.73 7.25 13.84
CA GLY A 403 -9.75 6.25 14.24
C GLY A 403 -9.97 5.72 15.66
N HIS A 404 -11.22 5.62 16.11
CA HIS A 404 -11.61 5.04 17.40
C HIS A 404 -12.10 3.59 17.21
N ASP A 405 -11.24 2.73 16.67
CA ASP A 405 -11.60 1.39 16.17
C ASP A 405 -12.31 0.50 17.18
N ASP A 406 -11.87 0.47 18.43
CA ASP A 406 -12.46 -0.39 19.45
C ASP A 406 -13.87 0.08 19.85
N GLN A 407 -14.06 1.41 19.93
CA GLN A 407 -15.38 2.01 20.15
C GLN A 407 -16.29 1.75 18.94
N ALA A 408 -15.78 1.91 17.74
CA ALA A 408 -16.50 1.64 16.51
C ALA A 408 -17.03 0.19 16.47
N LYS A 409 -16.20 -0.81 16.79
CA LYS A 409 -16.58 -2.22 16.86
C LYS A 409 -17.64 -2.48 17.92
N ALA A 410 -17.49 -1.85 19.10
CA ALA A 410 -18.43 -2.00 20.19
C ALA A 410 -19.81 -1.43 19.82
N GLU A 411 -19.84 -0.24 19.24
CA GLU A 411 -21.09 0.42 18.84
C GLU A 411 -21.74 -0.29 17.64
N ALA A 412 -20.98 -0.74 16.64
CA ALA A 412 -21.49 -1.56 15.54
C ALA A 412 -22.18 -2.85 16.06
N LYS A 413 -21.57 -3.52 17.04
CA LYS A 413 -22.15 -4.72 17.66
C LYS A 413 -23.44 -4.41 18.42
N ARG A 414 -23.49 -3.28 19.12
CA ARG A 414 -24.71 -2.83 19.82
C ARG A 414 -25.82 -2.53 18.82
N GLY A 415 -25.54 -1.77 17.77
CA GLY A 415 -26.49 -1.49 16.70
C GLY A 415 -27.07 -2.76 16.06
N LEU A 416 -26.21 -3.74 15.75
CA LEU A 416 -26.64 -5.03 15.20
C LEU A 416 -27.54 -5.82 16.17
N ASN A 417 -27.20 -5.87 17.45
CA ASN A 417 -28.00 -6.56 18.46
C ASN A 417 -29.40 -5.93 18.65
N LEU A 418 -29.51 -4.61 18.44
CA LEU A 418 -30.78 -3.86 18.58
C LEU A 418 -31.61 -3.84 17.28
N ALA A 419 -31.05 -4.25 16.15
CA ALA A 419 -31.68 -4.17 14.85
C ALA A 419 -32.90 -5.10 14.67
N GLY A 420 -33.30 -5.86 15.69
CA GLY A 420 -34.35 -6.88 15.62
C GLY A 420 -35.71 -6.40 15.07
N GLY A 421 -36.11 -5.17 15.37
CA GLY A 421 -37.35 -4.55 14.93
C GLY A 421 -37.29 -3.87 13.55
N LEU A 422 -36.13 -3.67 12.97
CA LEU A 422 -35.94 -2.96 11.72
C LEU A 422 -36.35 -3.78 10.49
N SER A 423 -36.52 -3.11 9.36
CA SER A 423 -36.74 -3.76 8.07
C SER A 423 -35.56 -4.69 7.72
N ARG A 424 -35.81 -5.65 6.82
CA ARG A 424 -34.77 -6.56 6.33
C ARG A 424 -33.57 -5.80 5.75
N VAL A 425 -33.85 -4.77 4.96
CA VAL A 425 -32.82 -3.94 4.30
C VAL A 425 -31.97 -3.21 5.33
N GLN A 426 -32.59 -2.49 6.27
CA GLN A 426 -31.86 -1.75 7.31
C GLN A 426 -31.04 -2.68 8.21
N LYS A 427 -31.55 -3.87 8.51
CA LYS A 427 -30.79 -4.91 9.22
C LYS A 427 -29.52 -5.29 8.47
N MET A 428 -29.63 -5.51 7.15
CA MET A 428 -28.49 -5.86 6.31
C MET A 428 -27.49 -4.70 6.21
N GLU A 429 -27.94 -3.46 6.15
CA GLU A 429 -27.06 -2.27 6.14
C GLU A 429 -26.29 -2.15 7.47
N ILE A 430 -26.93 -2.35 8.62
CA ILE A 430 -26.26 -2.36 9.92
C ILE A 430 -25.31 -3.55 10.04
N GLU A 431 -25.68 -4.71 9.52
CA GLU A 431 -24.82 -5.89 9.51
C GLU A 431 -23.59 -5.66 8.62
N ALA A 432 -23.74 -5.05 7.44
CA ALA A 432 -22.63 -4.66 6.59
C ALA A 432 -21.69 -3.66 7.31
N SER A 433 -22.27 -2.67 8.01
CA SER A 433 -21.52 -1.71 8.83
C SER A 433 -20.76 -2.40 9.96
N PHE A 434 -21.35 -3.42 10.59
CA PHE A 434 -20.68 -4.23 11.61
C PHE A 434 -19.47 -4.98 11.03
N TYR A 435 -19.60 -5.64 9.88
CA TYR A 435 -18.47 -6.31 9.25
C TYR A 435 -17.40 -5.32 8.77
N HIS A 436 -17.80 -4.15 8.29
CA HIS A 436 -16.87 -3.09 7.91
C HIS A 436 -16.05 -2.60 9.13
N ALA A 437 -16.69 -2.34 10.26
CA ALA A 437 -16.03 -1.94 11.51
C ALA A 437 -15.04 -3.02 12.02
N ASN A 438 -15.33 -4.29 11.75
CA ASN A 438 -14.43 -5.41 12.09
C ASN A 438 -13.40 -5.73 10.99
N ALA A 439 -13.25 -4.88 9.99
CA ALA A 439 -12.36 -5.06 8.84
C ALA A 439 -12.62 -6.34 8.01
N ASP A 440 -13.79 -6.97 8.16
CA ASP A 440 -14.23 -8.14 7.37
C ASP A 440 -14.94 -7.68 6.09
N ARG A 441 -14.12 -7.11 5.17
CA ARG A 441 -14.60 -6.53 3.92
C ARG A 441 -15.31 -7.54 3.03
N ALA A 442 -14.88 -8.80 3.06
CA ALA A 442 -15.47 -9.86 2.27
C ALA A 442 -16.92 -10.14 2.67
N LYS A 443 -17.21 -10.24 3.98
CA LYS A 443 -18.59 -10.43 4.45
C LYS A 443 -19.46 -9.19 4.21
N ALA A 444 -18.90 -7.99 4.35
CA ALA A 444 -19.62 -6.77 3.99
C ALA A 444 -19.98 -6.77 2.50
N ALA A 445 -19.06 -7.20 1.60
CA ALA A 445 -19.31 -7.34 0.17
C ALA A 445 -20.43 -8.37 -0.11
N ASP A 446 -20.44 -9.50 0.59
CA ASP A 446 -21.51 -10.51 0.43
C ASP A 446 -22.89 -9.94 0.74
N ILE A 447 -22.99 -9.11 1.78
CA ILE A 447 -24.26 -8.44 2.13
C ILE A 447 -24.65 -7.43 1.04
N TYR A 448 -23.73 -6.59 0.59
CA TYR A 448 -24.04 -5.63 -0.48
C TYR A 448 -24.36 -6.34 -1.80
N ARG A 449 -23.80 -7.51 -2.06
CA ARG A 449 -24.16 -8.34 -3.23
C ARG A 449 -25.62 -8.81 -3.14
N VAL A 450 -26.10 -9.18 -1.95
CA VAL A 450 -27.52 -9.50 -1.74
C VAL A 450 -28.38 -8.26 -1.89
N LEU A 451 -28.01 -7.13 -1.28
CA LEU A 451 -28.74 -5.86 -1.42
C LEU A 451 -28.84 -5.43 -2.90
N PHE A 452 -27.74 -5.49 -3.65
CA PHE A 452 -27.73 -5.15 -5.06
C PHE A 452 -28.52 -6.14 -5.92
N SER A 453 -28.57 -7.42 -5.55
CA SER A 453 -29.43 -8.40 -6.23
C SER A 453 -30.91 -8.15 -5.99
N LEU A 454 -31.30 -7.63 -4.81
CA LEU A 454 -32.66 -7.24 -4.49
C LEU A 454 -33.08 -5.92 -5.17
N PHE A 455 -32.10 -5.00 -5.28
CA PHE A 455 -32.29 -3.65 -5.80
C PHE A 455 -31.25 -3.33 -6.89
N PRO A 456 -31.34 -3.99 -8.06
CA PRO A 456 -30.35 -3.80 -9.12
C PRO A 456 -30.42 -2.42 -9.79
N ASP A 457 -31.42 -1.60 -9.45
CA ASP A 457 -31.59 -0.20 -9.84
C ASP A 457 -30.90 0.79 -8.87
N SER A 458 -30.30 0.30 -7.79
CA SER A 458 -29.60 1.13 -6.80
C SER A 458 -28.14 1.32 -7.20
N LEU A 459 -27.81 2.53 -7.63
CA LEU A 459 -26.42 2.95 -7.89
C LEU A 459 -25.55 2.81 -6.64
N ASP A 460 -26.09 3.20 -5.47
CA ASP A 460 -25.37 3.22 -4.21
C ASP A 460 -24.93 1.81 -3.76
N TYR A 461 -25.87 0.84 -3.79
CA TYR A 461 -25.51 -0.53 -3.42
C TYR A 461 -24.49 -1.15 -4.38
N GLY A 462 -24.62 -0.86 -5.69
CA GLY A 462 -23.66 -1.34 -6.66
C GLY A 462 -22.27 -0.70 -6.51
N LEU A 463 -22.18 0.60 -6.25
CA LEU A 463 -20.91 1.29 -6.00
C LEU A 463 -20.25 0.83 -4.70
N GLN A 464 -21.03 0.59 -3.63
CA GLN A 464 -20.50 0.04 -2.38
C GLN A 464 -20.01 -1.41 -2.57
N LEU A 465 -20.77 -2.22 -3.32
CA LEU A 465 -20.34 -3.58 -3.67
C LEU A 465 -19.00 -3.54 -4.43
N ALA A 466 -18.89 -2.77 -5.50
CA ALA A 466 -17.67 -2.66 -6.30
C ALA A 466 -16.48 -2.17 -5.47
N LYS A 467 -16.73 -1.21 -4.53
CA LYS A 467 -15.71 -0.77 -3.58
C LYS A 467 -15.18 -1.92 -2.73
N LEU A 468 -16.07 -2.64 -2.07
CA LEU A 468 -15.72 -3.72 -1.16
C LEU A 468 -15.11 -4.93 -1.88
N GLU A 469 -15.55 -5.23 -3.10
CA GLU A 469 -14.94 -6.26 -3.95
C GLU A 469 -13.49 -5.89 -4.30
N HIS A 470 -13.23 -4.65 -4.66
CA HIS A 470 -11.87 -4.16 -4.91
C HIS A 470 -11.00 -4.22 -3.64
N GLU A 471 -11.49 -3.71 -2.52
CA GLU A 471 -10.79 -3.73 -1.22
C GLU A 471 -10.56 -5.15 -0.69
N SER A 472 -11.34 -6.13 -1.16
CA SER A 472 -11.18 -7.55 -0.85
C SER A 472 -10.31 -8.30 -1.86
N TYR A 473 -9.56 -7.58 -2.71
CA TYR A 473 -8.68 -8.13 -3.76
C TYR A 473 -9.42 -8.92 -4.87
N HIS A 474 -10.65 -8.53 -5.20
CA HIS A 474 -11.46 -9.07 -6.28
C HIS A 474 -11.73 -8.02 -7.38
N PRO A 475 -10.69 -7.49 -8.07
CA PRO A 475 -10.86 -6.38 -9.01
C PRO A 475 -11.72 -6.78 -10.24
N ASN A 476 -11.70 -8.03 -10.66
CA ASN A 476 -12.49 -8.48 -11.81
C ASN A 476 -13.98 -8.46 -11.52
N GLU A 477 -14.39 -8.90 -10.33
CA GLU A 477 -15.78 -8.85 -9.86
C GLU A 477 -16.23 -7.40 -9.72
N ALA A 478 -15.40 -6.54 -9.15
CA ALA A 478 -15.67 -5.10 -9.03
C ALA A 478 -15.92 -4.45 -10.42
N LEU A 479 -15.10 -4.76 -11.42
CA LEU A 479 -15.29 -4.29 -12.79
C LEU A 479 -16.57 -4.83 -13.43
N GLU A 480 -16.96 -6.07 -13.12
CA GLU A 480 -18.25 -6.62 -13.61
C GLU A 480 -19.44 -5.91 -12.97
N THR A 481 -19.36 -5.61 -11.66
CA THR A 481 -20.38 -4.81 -10.96
C THR A 481 -20.51 -3.42 -11.59
N ILE A 482 -19.40 -2.74 -11.90
CA ILE A 482 -19.43 -1.45 -12.63
C ILE A 482 -20.08 -1.60 -14.01
N ARG A 483 -19.75 -2.66 -14.77
CA ARG A 483 -20.39 -2.91 -16.08
C ARG A 483 -21.91 -3.14 -15.98
N GLN A 484 -22.39 -3.76 -14.89
CA GLN A 484 -23.82 -3.91 -14.64
C GLN A 484 -24.47 -2.55 -14.35
N LEU A 485 -23.84 -1.70 -13.53
CA LEU A 485 -24.34 -0.36 -13.24
C LEU A 485 -24.40 0.54 -14.49
N ARG A 486 -23.45 0.42 -15.41
CA ARG A 486 -23.47 1.16 -16.70
C ARG A 486 -24.65 0.76 -17.62
N ARG A 487 -25.34 -0.36 -17.36
CA ARG A 487 -26.56 -0.74 -18.09
C ARG A 487 -27.82 -0.08 -17.56
N LEU A 488 -27.74 0.61 -16.42
CA LEU A 488 -28.86 1.39 -15.90
C LEU A 488 -29.24 2.51 -16.88
N PRO A 489 -30.52 2.92 -16.93
CA PRO A 489 -30.92 4.07 -17.73
C PRO A 489 -30.21 5.35 -17.28
N ALA A 490 -29.99 6.25 -18.23
CA ALA A 490 -29.50 7.58 -17.90
C ALA A 490 -30.46 8.31 -16.96
N PRO A 491 -29.94 9.10 -15.98
CA PRO A 491 -28.56 9.49 -15.80
C PRO A 491 -27.72 8.49 -14.95
N ALA A 492 -28.33 7.47 -14.32
CA ALA A 492 -27.65 6.58 -13.37
C ALA A 492 -26.52 5.76 -14.04
N GLY A 493 -26.75 5.22 -15.26
CA GLY A 493 -25.72 4.46 -15.99
C GLY A 493 -24.56 5.31 -16.52
N ASP A 494 -24.69 6.63 -16.50
CA ASP A 494 -23.68 7.61 -16.91
C ASP A 494 -23.18 8.47 -15.73
N ASP A 495 -23.32 7.94 -14.52
CA ASP A 495 -22.89 8.61 -13.31
C ASP A 495 -21.36 8.73 -13.27
N PRO A 496 -20.77 9.91 -13.00
CA PRO A 496 -19.32 10.10 -12.94
C PRO A 496 -18.65 9.29 -11.84
N GLY A 497 -19.37 8.89 -10.80
CA GLY A 497 -18.86 8.01 -9.75
C GLY A 497 -18.48 6.62 -10.27
N LEU A 498 -19.06 6.17 -11.38
CA LEU A 498 -18.70 4.91 -12.03
C LEU A 498 -17.29 5.01 -12.64
N ASP A 499 -17.01 6.09 -13.37
CA ASP A 499 -15.70 6.31 -13.97
C ASP A 499 -14.63 6.47 -12.89
N LEU A 500 -14.93 7.21 -11.82
CA LEU A 500 -14.02 7.40 -10.68
C LEU A 500 -13.71 6.06 -9.99
N ARG A 501 -14.72 5.22 -9.79
CA ARG A 501 -14.55 3.90 -9.17
C ARG A 501 -13.76 2.95 -10.07
N GLU A 502 -14.08 2.90 -11.36
CA GLU A 502 -13.38 2.08 -12.34
C GLU A 502 -11.91 2.50 -12.44
N ALA A 503 -11.63 3.82 -12.47
CA ALA A 503 -10.28 4.36 -12.47
C ALA A 503 -9.46 3.87 -11.27
N GLY A 504 -10.02 3.92 -10.05
CA GLY A 504 -9.35 3.43 -8.85
C GLY A 504 -9.05 1.91 -8.89
N ILE A 505 -9.87 1.11 -9.57
CA ILE A 505 -9.65 -0.33 -9.72
C ILE A 505 -8.51 -0.61 -10.72
N VAL A 506 -8.41 0.15 -11.81
CA VAL A 506 -7.42 -0.09 -12.87
C VAL A 506 -6.08 0.59 -12.60
N LEU A 507 -6.04 1.63 -11.78
CA LEU A 507 -4.87 2.46 -11.48
C LEU A 507 -3.60 1.66 -11.13
N PRO A 508 -3.65 0.59 -10.30
CA PRO A 508 -2.45 -0.15 -9.94
C PRO A 508 -1.76 -0.86 -11.12
N ASN A 509 -2.50 -1.10 -12.22
CA ASN A 509 -2.01 -1.87 -13.36
C ASN A 509 -1.88 -1.04 -14.65
N ASP A 510 -2.65 0.04 -14.79
CA ASP A 510 -2.66 0.89 -15.99
C ASP A 510 -3.00 2.33 -15.60
N VAL A 511 -1.95 3.10 -15.29
CA VAL A 511 -2.07 4.52 -14.91
C VAL A 511 -2.70 5.35 -16.03
N GLN A 512 -2.38 5.05 -17.31
CA GLN A 512 -2.92 5.80 -18.45
C GLN A 512 -4.42 5.55 -18.66
N ALA A 513 -4.89 4.32 -18.42
CA ALA A 513 -6.32 4.02 -18.46
C ALA A 513 -7.04 4.70 -17.29
N ALA A 514 -6.47 4.69 -16.09
CA ALA A 514 -7.02 5.39 -14.95
C ALA A 514 -7.13 6.89 -15.18
N ASP A 515 -6.09 7.51 -15.73
CA ASP A 515 -6.05 8.93 -16.03
C ASP A 515 -7.16 9.35 -17.00
N ARG A 516 -7.37 8.58 -18.11
CA ARG A 516 -8.50 8.80 -19.01
C ARG A 516 -9.87 8.73 -18.32
N LEU A 517 -10.02 7.82 -17.38
CA LEU A 517 -11.26 7.65 -16.62
C LEU A 517 -11.45 8.79 -15.59
N PHE A 518 -10.39 9.28 -14.95
CA PHE A 518 -10.45 10.46 -14.08
C PHE A 518 -10.87 11.71 -14.85
N HIS A 519 -10.31 11.96 -16.03
CA HIS A 519 -10.75 13.04 -16.91
C HIS A 519 -12.21 12.89 -17.35
N SER A 520 -12.64 11.66 -17.66
CA SER A 520 -14.05 11.38 -17.98
C SER A 520 -14.97 11.68 -16.79
N ALA A 521 -14.56 11.26 -15.59
CA ALA A 521 -15.31 11.53 -14.36
C ALA A 521 -15.43 13.03 -14.11
N ALA A 522 -14.33 13.79 -14.23
CA ALA A 522 -14.30 15.24 -14.09
C ALA A 522 -15.26 15.92 -15.09
N ALA A 523 -15.16 15.59 -16.38
CA ALA A 523 -16.02 16.17 -17.40
C ALA A 523 -17.51 15.90 -17.16
N LYS A 524 -17.88 14.65 -16.85
CA LYS A 524 -19.26 14.28 -16.52
C LYS A 524 -19.77 14.94 -15.25
N ALA A 525 -18.95 14.98 -14.19
CA ALA A 525 -19.29 15.59 -12.92
C ALA A 525 -19.55 17.10 -13.08
N SER A 526 -18.71 17.79 -13.86
CA SER A 526 -18.90 19.20 -14.21
C SER A 526 -20.22 19.43 -14.94
N LEU A 527 -20.51 18.63 -15.98
CA LEU A 527 -21.79 18.72 -16.74
C LEU A 527 -23.01 18.44 -15.89
N GLN A 528 -22.93 17.49 -14.95
CA GLN A 528 -24.04 17.10 -14.08
C GLN A 528 -24.14 17.96 -12.81
N GLY A 529 -23.24 18.92 -12.59
CA GLY A 529 -23.19 19.77 -11.40
C GLY A 529 -22.83 19.04 -10.10
N LYS A 530 -22.12 17.89 -10.20
CA LYS A 530 -21.67 17.05 -9.07
C LYS A 530 -20.31 17.52 -8.57
N ARG A 531 -20.26 18.70 -7.98
CA ARG A 531 -19.02 19.42 -7.68
C ARG A 531 -18.04 18.62 -6.79
N LEU A 532 -18.55 17.85 -5.81
CA LEU A 532 -17.69 17.05 -4.94
C LEU A 532 -17.07 15.85 -5.68
N ILE A 533 -17.82 15.22 -6.60
CA ILE A 533 -17.25 14.16 -7.45
C ILE A 533 -16.23 14.73 -8.43
N TYR A 534 -16.47 15.95 -8.93
CA TYR A 534 -15.51 16.69 -9.75
C TYR A 534 -14.22 16.92 -8.94
N GLY A 535 -14.31 17.44 -7.69
CA GLY A 535 -13.16 17.63 -6.82
C GLY A 535 -12.39 16.33 -6.54
N LYS A 536 -13.10 15.20 -6.38
CA LYS A 536 -12.45 13.88 -6.22
C LYS A 536 -11.73 13.43 -7.48
N ALA A 537 -12.23 13.73 -8.64
CA ALA A 537 -11.56 13.41 -9.90
C ALA A 537 -10.30 14.27 -10.08
N GLU A 538 -10.37 15.58 -9.75
CA GLU A 538 -9.22 16.47 -9.79
C GLU A 538 -8.16 16.08 -8.73
N GLU A 539 -8.55 15.67 -7.51
CA GLU A 539 -7.63 15.12 -6.52
C GLU A 539 -6.89 13.88 -7.04
N ALA A 540 -7.61 12.99 -7.73
CA ALA A 540 -7.00 11.80 -8.32
C ALA A 540 -6.04 12.13 -9.49
N LEU A 541 -6.39 13.12 -10.32
CA LEU A 541 -5.51 13.65 -11.36
C LEU A 541 -4.27 14.33 -10.76
N CYS A 542 -4.44 15.10 -9.67
CA CYS A 542 -3.33 15.64 -8.89
C CYS A 542 -2.38 14.51 -8.44
N PHE A 543 -2.92 13.42 -7.89
CA PHE A 543 -2.12 12.27 -7.47
C PHE A 543 -1.31 11.66 -8.62
N THR A 544 -1.88 11.52 -9.82
CA THR A 544 -1.17 10.95 -10.98
C THR A 544 -0.15 11.93 -11.58
N ASN A 545 -0.40 13.24 -11.51
CA ASN A 545 0.43 14.28 -12.12
C ASN A 545 1.52 14.86 -11.20
N ARG A 546 1.52 14.56 -9.90
CA ARG A 546 2.41 15.17 -8.91
C ARG A 546 3.92 15.01 -9.18
N GLN A 547 4.30 13.99 -9.97
CA GLN A 547 5.71 13.77 -10.35
C GLN A 547 6.19 14.69 -11.47
N HIS A 548 5.27 15.36 -12.17
CA HIS A 548 5.57 16.11 -13.39
C HIS A 548 5.49 17.63 -13.19
N SER A 549 4.95 18.08 -12.07
CA SER A 549 4.75 19.51 -11.78
C SER A 549 4.88 19.79 -10.30
N GLN A 550 5.57 20.87 -9.95
CA GLN A 550 5.68 21.39 -8.59
C GLN A 550 4.30 21.78 -8.01
N ASN A 551 3.46 22.39 -8.83
CA ASN A 551 2.12 22.84 -8.44
C ASN A 551 1.10 22.38 -9.50
N PRO A 552 0.64 21.14 -9.46
CA PRO A 552 -0.40 20.68 -10.36
C PRO A 552 -1.68 21.50 -10.16
N PRO A 553 -2.26 22.08 -11.21
CA PRO A 553 -3.46 22.94 -11.06
C PRO A 553 -4.67 22.15 -10.54
N GLU A 554 -4.73 20.85 -10.80
CA GLU A 554 -5.78 19.95 -10.35
C GLU A 554 -5.83 19.87 -8.82
N CYS A 555 -4.65 19.92 -8.16
CA CYS A 555 -4.55 19.93 -6.70
C CYS A 555 -5.19 21.18 -6.08
N GLN A 556 -4.92 22.34 -6.67
CA GLN A 556 -5.47 23.61 -6.18
C GLN A 556 -6.98 23.66 -6.39
N GLU A 557 -7.47 23.21 -7.54
CA GLU A 557 -8.91 23.19 -7.85
C GLU A 557 -9.67 22.25 -6.90
N ALA A 558 -9.15 21.04 -6.68
CA ALA A 558 -9.71 20.10 -5.71
C ALA A 558 -9.72 20.69 -4.28
N TYR A 559 -8.62 21.31 -3.86
CA TYR A 559 -8.51 21.97 -2.55
C TYR A 559 -9.60 23.03 -2.35
N GLU A 560 -9.79 23.92 -3.32
CA GLU A 560 -10.80 25.00 -3.23
C GLU A 560 -12.22 24.42 -3.14
N ILE A 561 -12.50 23.37 -3.86
CA ILE A 561 -13.81 22.69 -3.83
C ILE A 561 -14.09 22.10 -2.45
N PHE A 562 -13.14 21.36 -1.89
CA PHE A 562 -13.32 20.71 -0.60
C PHE A 562 -13.34 21.73 0.55
N LEU A 563 -12.52 22.77 0.47
CA LEU A 563 -12.53 23.86 1.43
C LEU A 563 -13.89 24.59 1.43
N ALA A 564 -14.43 24.90 0.24
CA ALA A 564 -15.74 25.55 0.11
C ALA A 564 -16.89 24.65 0.61
N ALA A 565 -16.72 23.32 0.53
CA ALA A 565 -17.67 22.35 1.08
C ALA A 565 -17.51 22.12 2.59
N GLY A 566 -16.51 22.74 3.24
CA GLY A 566 -16.19 22.50 4.66
C GLY A 566 -15.51 21.15 4.93
N ASN A 567 -15.16 20.38 3.89
CA ASN A 567 -14.50 19.09 4.02
C ASN A 567 -12.99 19.27 4.26
N ARG A 568 -12.64 19.53 5.53
CA ARG A 568 -11.25 19.76 5.94
C ARG A 568 -10.34 18.56 5.73
N LEU A 569 -10.88 17.35 5.83
CA LEU A 569 -10.10 16.13 5.64
C LEU A 569 -9.58 16.05 4.20
N GLU A 570 -10.46 16.19 3.22
CA GLU A 570 -10.09 16.13 1.80
C GLU A 570 -9.29 17.35 1.36
N ALA A 571 -9.61 18.54 1.89
CA ALA A 571 -8.78 19.73 1.67
C ALA A 571 -7.36 19.53 2.21
N GLY A 572 -7.21 18.91 3.39
CA GLY A 572 -5.91 18.52 3.94
C GLY A 572 -5.16 17.51 3.07
N SER A 573 -5.89 16.54 2.50
CA SER A 573 -5.32 15.56 1.54
C SER A 573 -4.76 16.27 0.29
N CYS A 574 -5.50 17.23 -0.28
CA CYS A 574 -5.01 18.01 -1.42
C CYS A 574 -3.73 18.80 -1.09
N LEU A 575 -3.65 19.42 0.10
CA LEU A 575 -2.43 20.10 0.55
C LEU A 575 -1.26 19.13 0.73
N GLN A 576 -1.50 17.90 1.20
CA GLN A 576 -0.47 16.86 1.26
C GLN A 576 0.03 16.48 -0.13
N LEU A 577 -0.87 16.34 -1.11
CA LEU A 577 -0.48 16.04 -2.50
C LEU A 577 0.34 17.18 -3.11
N MET A 578 -0.01 18.44 -2.83
CA MET A 578 0.77 19.61 -3.26
C MET A 578 2.16 19.62 -2.58
N ALA A 579 2.21 19.33 -1.29
CA ALA A 579 3.47 19.21 -0.55
C ALA A 579 4.34 18.07 -1.09
N GLU A 580 3.73 16.93 -1.40
CA GLU A 580 4.42 15.78 -1.99
C GLU A 580 4.94 16.08 -3.40
N ALA A 581 4.18 16.83 -4.23
CA ALA A 581 4.64 17.31 -5.53
C ALA A 581 5.89 18.19 -5.40
N ASN A 582 5.89 19.10 -4.41
CA ASN A 582 7.07 19.92 -4.09
C ASN A 582 8.24 19.06 -3.62
N ARG A 583 8.00 18.08 -2.74
CA ARG A 583 9.03 17.15 -2.27
C ARG A 583 9.66 16.35 -3.42
N GLN A 584 8.84 15.80 -4.32
CA GLN A 584 9.31 14.99 -5.46
C GLN A 584 10.08 15.80 -6.50
N THR A 585 9.82 17.10 -6.58
CA THR A 585 10.55 18.01 -7.47
C THR A 585 11.73 18.73 -6.79
N GLY A 586 12.07 18.36 -5.52
CA GLY A 586 13.21 18.89 -4.77
C GLY A 586 12.96 20.25 -4.13
N HIS A 587 11.72 20.73 -4.03
CA HIS A 587 11.36 22.02 -3.43
C HIS A 587 10.92 21.83 -1.96
N TYR A 588 11.86 21.40 -1.12
CA TYR A 588 11.56 21.03 0.27
C TYR A 588 11.08 22.23 1.12
N GLN A 589 11.64 23.41 0.89
CA GLN A 589 11.26 24.63 1.63
C GLN A 589 9.82 25.03 1.41
N GLU A 590 9.28 24.79 0.21
CA GLU A 590 7.89 25.03 -0.15
C GLU A 590 6.97 23.91 0.35
N ALA A 591 7.47 22.70 0.48
CA ALA A 591 6.70 21.55 0.96
C ALA A 591 6.35 21.65 2.46
N VAL A 592 7.27 22.13 3.31
CA VAL A 592 7.06 22.21 4.77
C VAL A 592 5.82 23.00 5.15
N PRO A 593 5.59 24.25 4.70
CA PRO A 593 4.41 25.02 5.07
C PRO A 593 3.11 24.39 4.55
N LEU A 594 3.13 23.68 3.43
CA LEU A 594 1.96 22.96 2.92
C LEU A 594 1.60 21.76 3.81
N TYR A 595 2.59 20.99 4.25
CA TYR A 595 2.36 19.90 5.21
C TYR A 595 1.89 20.44 6.57
N GLU A 596 2.41 21.58 7.05
CA GLU A 596 1.95 22.21 8.30
C GLU A 596 0.49 22.68 8.21
N GLN A 597 0.09 23.26 7.08
CA GLN A 597 -1.31 23.62 6.82
C GLN A 597 -2.20 22.36 6.71
N ALA A 598 -1.75 21.34 6.00
CA ALA A 598 -2.45 20.04 5.93
C ALA A 598 -2.63 19.46 7.32
N LEU A 599 -1.58 19.46 8.15
CA LEU A 599 -1.61 18.95 9.52
C LEU A 599 -2.64 19.68 10.38
N GLN A 600 -2.74 20.99 10.23
CA GLN A 600 -3.76 21.76 10.93
C GLN A 600 -5.18 21.32 10.53
N MET A 601 -5.44 21.16 9.23
CA MET A 601 -6.75 20.78 8.73
C MET A 601 -7.16 19.37 9.17
N VAL A 602 -6.24 18.38 9.06
CA VAL A 602 -6.55 17.00 9.48
C VAL A 602 -6.67 16.86 10.99
N LYS A 603 -6.02 17.74 11.79
CA LYS A 603 -6.24 17.84 13.24
C LYS A 603 -7.62 18.38 13.57
N GLU A 604 -8.08 19.40 12.85
CA GLU A 604 -9.43 19.95 13.00
C GLU A 604 -10.50 18.94 12.61
N ALA A 605 -10.23 18.11 11.57
CA ALA A 605 -11.09 16.99 11.17
C ALA A 605 -11.06 15.83 12.18
N GLY A 606 -10.06 15.76 13.06
CA GLY A 606 -9.90 14.74 14.10
C GLY A 606 -9.46 13.35 13.60
N ASN A 607 -9.05 13.22 12.33
CA ASN A 607 -8.67 11.93 11.76
C ASN A 607 -7.23 11.55 12.12
N ARG A 608 -7.06 10.60 13.05
CA ARG A 608 -5.77 10.19 13.58
C ARG A 608 -4.85 9.55 12.55
N GLU A 609 -5.41 8.75 11.64
CA GLU A 609 -4.62 8.10 10.58
C GLU A 609 -3.98 9.16 9.67
N MET A 610 -4.78 10.12 9.19
CA MET A 610 -4.28 11.21 8.35
C MET A 610 -3.33 12.16 9.10
N ILE A 611 -3.52 12.38 10.39
CA ILE A 611 -2.55 13.10 11.23
C ILE A 611 -1.21 12.35 11.24
N GLY A 612 -1.23 11.03 11.43
CA GLY A 612 -0.04 10.19 11.39
C GLY A 612 0.68 10.25 10.05
N VAL A 613 -0.06 10.10 8.93
CA VAL A 613 0.49 10.18 7.57
C VAL A 613 1.12 11.55 7.30
N THR A 614 0.41 12.63 7.65
CA THR A 614 0.91 14.00 7.44
C THR A 614 2.19 14.24 8.24
N LEU A 615 2.25 13.79 9.49
CA LEU A 615 3.43 13.93 10.36
C LEU A 615 4.62 13.13 9.85
N ASN A 616 4.37 11.91 9.36
CA ASN A 616 5.41 11.05 8.78
C ASN A 616 6.02 11.70 7.52
N ASN A 617 5.18 12.18 6.62
CA ASN A 617 5.63 12.81 5.38
C ASN A 617 6.31 14.17 5.63
N LEU A 618 5.80 14.97 6.58
CA LEU A 618 6.47 16.19 7.04
C LEU A 618 7.86 15.88 7.61
N ALA A 619 7.98 14.80 8.38
CA ALA A 619 9.25 14.41 8.98
C ALA A 619 10.30 14.05 7.92
N LEU A 620 9.92 13.34 6.85
CA LEU A 620 10.81 13.04 5.72
C LEU A 620 11.34 14.29 5.02
N VAL A 621 10.51 15.34 4.90
CA VAL A 621 10.96 16.63 4.33
C VAL A 621 11.90 17.37 5.30
N LEU A 622 11.55 17.40 6.58
CA LEU A 622 12.39 18.03 7.62
C LEU A 622 13.76 17.35 7.75
N GLU A 623 13.81 16.03 7.53
CA GLU A 623 15.05 15.26 7.48
C GLU A 623 15.94 15.73 6.32
N ASN A 624 15.39 15.85 5.11
CA ASN A 624 16.12 16.37 3.96
C ASN A 624 16.63 17.80 4.17
N GLU A 625 15.87 18.65 4.87
CA GLU A 625 16.28 20.00 5.25
C GLU A 625 17.33 20.04 6.39
N GLY A 626 17.69 18.88 6.95
CA GLY A 626 18.60 18.82 8.10
C GLY A 626 17.96 19.23 9.43
N GLN A 627 16.64 19.34 9.52
CA GLN A 627 15.89 19.70 10.73
C GLN A 627 15.57 18.47 11.60
N TRP A 628 16.59 17.69 11.91
CA TRP A 628 16.50 16.33 12.46
C TRP A 628 15.72 16.20 13.78
N SER A 629 15.87 17.15 14.67
CA SER A 629 15.14 17.12 15.95
C SER A 629 13.62 17.30 15.75
N ARG A 630 13.23 18.12 14.77
CA ARG A 630 11.82 18.26 14.38
C ARG A 630 11.31 17.02 13.65
N ALA A 631 12.15 16.43 12.78
CA ALA A 631 11.84 15.21 12.07
C ALA A 631 11.57 14.06 13.05
N GLU A 632 12.48 13.82 13.99
CA GLU A 632 12.32 12.78 15.01
C GLU A 632 11.04 12.97 15.84
N GLN A 633 10.78 14.20 16.29
CA GLN A 633 9.55 14.48 17.04
C GLN A 633 8.30 14.21 16.20
N SER A 634 8.34 14.54 14.91
CA SER A 634 7.22 14.29 13.99
C SER A 634 7.01 12.79 13.75
N PHE A 635 8.07 12.00 13.56
CA PHE A 635 7.97 10.54 13.48
C PHE A 635 7.45 9.91 14.78
N ARG A 636 7.89 10.38 15.95
CA ARG A 636 7.35 9.90 17.23
C ARG A 636 5.86 10.20 17.39
N ASN A 637 5.42 11.39 16.96
CA ASN A 637 4.02 11.76 16.96
C ASN A 637 3.22 10.94 15.92
N ALA A 638 3.80 10.66 14.74
CA ALA A 638 3.21 9.77 13.74
C ALA A 638 3.01 8.36 14.30
N LYS A 639 4.08 7.76 14.89
CA LYS A 639 4.01 6.46 15.59
C LYS A 639 2.86 6.43 16.61
N GLN A 640 2.71 7.48 17.42
CA GLN A 640 1.65 7.56 18.43
C GLN A 640 0.25 7.54 17.80
N ASN A 641 0.04 8.30 16.71
CA ASN A 641 -1.25 8.37 16.03
C ASN A 641 -1.59 7.04 15.34
N PHE A 642 -0.64 6.44 14.62
CA PHE A 642 -0.82 5.13 13.98
C PHE A 642 -1.09 4.01 15.00
N SER A 643 -0.36 3.99 16.11
CA SER A 643 -0.58 3.01 17.20
C SER A 643 -1.97 3.17 17.83
N ALA A 644 -2.48 4.40 17.94
CA ALA A 644 -3.79 4.68 18.50
C ALA A 644 -4.95 4.15 17.64
N VAL A 645 -4.73 3.97 16.34
CA VAL A 645 -5.70 3.40 15.38
C VAL A 645 -5.34 1.95 15.00
N ASN A 646 -4.42 1.32 15.74
CA ASN A 646 -3.93 -0.04 15.49
C ASN A 646 -3.41 -0.27 14.05
N ASP A 647 -2.92 0.79 13.40
CA ASP A 647 -2.27 0.70 12.11
C ASP A 647 -0.83 0.21 12.28
N LYS A 648 -0.67 -1.10 12.25
CA LYS A 648 0.63 -1.76 12.46
C LYS A 648 1.64 -1.46 11.38
N VAL A 649 1.17 -1.28 10.12
CA VAL A 649 2.05 -1.07 8.97
C VAL A 649 2.70 0.30 9.07
N ASN A 650 1.92 1.35 9.17
CA ASN A 650 2.44 2.71 9.28
C ASN A 650 3.14 2.96 10.64
N THR A 651 2.73 2.25 11.71
CA THR A 651 3.48 2.26 12.98
C THR A 651 4.89 1.70 12.79
N ALA A 652 5.02 0.57 12.07
CA ALA A 652 6.29 -0.05 11.78
C ALA A 652 7.19 0.84 10.91
N GLU A 653 6.62 1.52 9.91
CA GLU A 653 7.34 2.50 9.08
C GLU A 653 7.87 3.66 9.91
N ALA A 654 7.03 4.29 10.73
CA ALA A 654 7.47 5.37 11.61
C ALA A 654 8.58 4.95 12.59
N ILE A 655 8.54 3.69 13.08
CA ILE A 655 9.60 3.12 13.92
C ILE A 655 10.91 3.00 13.13
N SER A 656 10.86 2.52 11.89
CA SER A 656 12.07 2.43 11.04
C SER A 656 12.68 3.79 10.78
N ASN A 657 11.87 4.81 10.47
CA ASN A 657 12.36 6.17 10.24
C ASN A 657 13.01 6.78 11.52
N ILE A 658 12.48 6.47 12.70
CA ILE A 658 13.15 6.86 13.95
C ILE A 658 14.48 6.13 14.10
N ALA A 659 14.55 4.84 13.75
CA ALA A 659 15.78 4.05 13.82
C ALA A 659 16.86 4.61 12.88
N ASP A 660 16.52 5.10 11.69
CA ASP A 660 17.44 5.76 10.76
C ASP A 660 18.11 6.99 11.41
N ILE A 661 17.33 7.83 12.08
CA ILE A 661 17.88 8.99 12.82
C ILE A 661 18.79 8.53 13.97
N LEU A 662 18.44 7.45 14.67
CA LEU A 662 19.28 6.89 15.74
C LEU A 662 20.61 6.35 15.19
N VAL A 663 20.62 5.72 14.01
CA VAL A 663 21.87 5.32 13.33
C VAL A 663 22.74 6.54 13.08
N MET A 664 22.19 7.61 12.53
CA MET A 664 22.93 8.84 12.23
C MET A 664 23.54 9.48 13.51
N ARG A 665 22.85 9.36 14.64
CA ARG A 665 23.34 9.79 15.96
C ARG A 665 24.31 8.80 16.61
N GLY A 666 24.54 7.63 16.02
CA GLY A 666 25.41 6.59 16.54
C GLY A 666 24.79 5.73 17.65
N HIS A 667 23.48 5.77 17.84
CA HIS A 667 22.74 4.93 18.80
C HIS A 667 22.43 3.55 18.19
N LEU A 668 23.46 2.83 17.72
CA LEU A 668 23.31 1.65 16.88
C LEU A 668 22.53 0.50 17.54
N HIS A 669 22.69 0.30 18.86
CA HIS A 669 21.96 -0.77 19.56
C HIS A 669 20.46 -0.48 19.64
N GLU A 670 20.09 0.76 19.98
CA GLU A 670 18.71 1.20 20.04
C GLU A 670 18.06 1.14 18.65
N ALA A 671 18.78 1.57 17.62
CA ALA A 671 18.33 1.47 16.22
C ALA A 671 18.06 0.01 15.80
N ALA A 672 18.96 -0.91 16.14
CA ALA A 672 18.78 -2.34 15.84
C ALA A 672 17.55 -2.93 16.54
N ASP A 673 17.28 -2.53 17.79
CA ASP A 673 16.08 -2.95 18.52
C ASP A 673 14.81 -2.40 17.84
N MET A 674 14.84 -1.14 17.42
CA MET A 674 13.70 -0.51 16.72
C MET A 674 13.43 -1.13 15.34
N TYR A 675 14.46 -1.45 14.55
CA TYR A 675 14.25 -2.19 13.30
C TYR A 675 13.61 -3.56 13.55
N ARG A 676 14.04 -4.28 14.60
CA ARG A 676 13.39 -5.56 14.99
C ARG A 676 11.95 -5.39 15.45
N GLU A 677 11.63 -4.34 16.21
CA GLU A 677 10.25 -3.99 16.57
C GLU A 677 9.42 -3.72 15.32
N SER A 678 9.96 -2.96 14.36
CA SER A 678 9.31 -2.57 13.13
C SER A 678 8.87 -3.78 12.31
N TRP A 679 9.78 -4.66 11.91
CA TRP A 679 9.39 -5.82 11.10
C TRP A 679 8.51 -6.83 11.87
N GLY A 680 8.69 -6.97 13.19
CA GLY A 680 7.81 -7.81 14.01
C GLY A 680 6.36 -7.33 14.01
N LEU A 681 6.13 -6.01 14.00
CA LEU A 681 4.80 -5.41 13.84
C LEU A 681 4.24 -5.64 12.44
N ALA A 682 5.05 -5.42 11.41
CA ALA A 682 4.64 -5.59 10.03
C ALA A 682 4.28 -7.04 9.71
N ASP A 683 5.09 -8.01 10.12
CA ASP A 683 4.82 -9.43 9.96
C ASP A 683 3.53 -9.84 10.67
N SER A 684 3.26 -9.30 11.85
CA SER A 684 2.03 -9.55 12.59
C SER A 684 0.77 -9.01 11.91
N SER A 685 0.92 -8.09 10.94
CA SER A 685 -0.19 -7.56 10.15
C SER A 685 -0.67 -8.52 9.05
N GLY A 686 0.18 -9.45 8.63
CA GLY A 686 -0.05 -10.35 7.51
C GLY A 686 -0.18 -9.67 6.15
N ARG A 687 0.03 -8.35 6.08
CA ARG A 687 -0.22 -7.51 4.90
C ARG A 687 1.02 -6.94 4.25
N ALA A 688 2.04 -6.64 5.04
CA ALA A 688 3.22 -5.95 4.55
C ALA A 688 4.47 -6.70 4.93
N ARG A 689 5.46 -6.64 4.04
CA ARG A 689 6.83 -7.02 4.32
C ARG A 689 7.59 -5.73 4.56
N HIS A 690 8.25 -5.64 5.69
CA HIS A 690 9.07 -4.48 6.00
C HIS A 690 10.49 -4.67 5.44
N GLU A 691 10.56 -4.76 4.11
CA GLU A 691 11.79 -4.97 3.35
C GLU A 691 12.83 -3.89 3.67
N TYR A 692 12.38 -2.65 3.78
CA TYR A 692 13.22 -1.51 4.09
C TYR A 692 13.93 -1.66 5.45
N ALA A 693 13.19 -1.97 6.52
CA ALA A 693 13.78 -2.13 7.86
C ALA A 693 14.84 -3.23 7.92
N HIS A 694 14.64 -4.33 7.21
CA HIS A 694 15.63 -5.39 7.10
C HIS A 694 16.88 -4.95 6.34
N ILE A 695 16.72 -4.20 5.24
CA ILE A 695 17.85 -3.67 4.46
C ILE A 695 18.68 -2.73 5.33
N GLN A 696 18.04 -1.82 6.05
CA GLN A 696 18.71 -0.86 6.93
C GLN A 696 19.41 -1.56 8.11
N HIS A 697 18.80 -2.57 8.71
CA HIS A 697 19.43 -3.38 9.75
C HIS A 697 20.63 -4.16 9.21
N GLY A 698 20.54 -4.73 8.01
CA GLY A 698 21.67 -5.38 7.34
C GLY A 698 22.83 -4.41 7.10
N THR A 699 22.54 -3.16 6.70
CA THR A 699 23.52 -2.10 6.53
C THR A 699 24.14 -1.69 7.89
N LEU A 700 23.33 -1.62 8.95
CA LEU A 700 23.82 -1.37 10.31
C LEU A 700 24.79 -2.48 10.78
N LEU A 701 24.47 -3.75 10.53
CA LEU A 701 25.35 -4.88 10.82
C LEU A 701 26.69 -4.77 10.06
N LEU A 702 26.65 -4.31 8.81
CA LEU A 702 27.88 -4.03 8.04
C LEU A 702 28.72 -2.94 8.73
N MET A 703 28.11 -1.83 9.17
CA MET A 703 28.84 -0.77 9.90
C MET A 703 29.53 -1.29 11.18
N GLN A 704 28.91 -2.26 11.84
CA GLN A 704 29.45 -2.95 13.02
C GLN A 704 30.51 -4.01 12.69
N GLY A 705 30.74 -4.29 11.40
CA GLY A 705 31.70 -5.32 10.94
C GLY A 705 31.17 -6.76 11.03
N GLU A 706 29.87 -6.93 11.20
CA GLU A 706 29.18 -8.22 11.28
C GLU A 706 28.79 -8.73 9.88
N LEU A 707 29.80 -9.02 9.02
CA LEU A 707 29.60 -9.29 7.59
C LEU A 707 28.68 -10.48 7.30
N LYS A 708 28.82 -11.61 8.03
CA LYS A 708 28.02 -12.82 7.78
C LYS A 708 26.53 -12.61 8.09
N PRO A 709 26.15 -12.05 9.25
CA PRO A 709 24.75 -11.67 9.51
C PRO A 709 24.21 -10.66 8.51
N ALA A 710 24.99 -9.60 8.17
CA ALA A 710 24.59 -8.60 7.19
C ALA A 710 24.28 -9.24 5.82
N ARG A 711 25.18 -10.10 5.31
CA ARG A 711 24.98 -10.81 4.04
C ARG A 711 23.73 -11.68 4.04
N LEU A 712 23.54 -12.49 5.10
CA LEU A 712 22.41 -13.40 5.21
C LEU A 712 21.08 -12.62 5.16
N GLU A 713 21.00 -11.49 5.85
CA GLU A 713 19.80 -10.67 5.89
C GLU A 713 19.53 -10.00 4.54
N ILE A 714 20.55 -9.37 3.94
CA ILE A 714 20.41 -8.69 2.64
C ILE A 714 20.07 -9.68 1.51
N GLU A 715 20.76 -10.83 1.41
CA GLU A 715 20.44 -11.86 0.41
C GLU A 715 19.04 -12.45 0.62
N GLY A 716 18.60 -12.59 1.87
CA GLY A 716 17.24 -12.98 2.22
C GLY A 716 16.21 -12.01 1.65
N GLN A 717 16.46 -10.69 1.77
CA GLN A 717 15.57 -9.67 1.22
C GLN A 717 15.59 -9.62 -0.31
N ILE A 718 16.76 -9.72 -0.95
CA ILE A 718 16.87 -9.80 -2.41
C ILE A 718 16.04 -10.98 -2.96
N ASN A 719 16.15 -12.15 -2.33
CA ASN A 719 15.39 -13.33 -2.73
C ASN A 719 13.88 -13.13 -2.54
N SER A 720 13.48 -12.50 -1.44
CA SER A 720 12.08 -12.14 -1.16
C SER A 720 11.54 -11.18 -2.22
N LEU A 721 12.22 -10.07 -2.46
CA LEU A 721 11.82 -9.04 -3.44
C LEU A 721 11.70 -9.62 -4.86
N ARG A 722 12.66 -10.45 -5.28
CA ARG A 722 12.60 -11.11 -6.58
C ARG A 722 11.47 -12.14 -6.71
N ALA A 723 11.17 -12.87 -5.64
CA ALA A 723 10.14 -13.90 -5.64
C ALA A 723 8.72 -13.34 -5.71
N TYR A 724 8.49 -12.19 -5.11
CA TYR A 724 7.15 -11.63 -4.91
C TYR A 724 6.87 -10.35 -5.69
N GLY A 725 7.84 -9.87 -6.50
CA GLY A 725 7.69 -8.66 -7.30
C GLY A 725 7.63 -7.39 -6.45
N GLY A 726 8.56 -7.25 -5.49
CA GLY A 726 8.63 -6.08 -4.61
C GLY A 726 9.06 -4.79 -5.32
N ASN A 727 9.09 -3.67 -4.56
CA ASN A 727 9.48 -2.37 -5.08
C ASN A 727 10.88 -2.41 -5.72
N PRO A 728 11.05 -1.97 -6.99
CA PRO A 728 12.34 -1.94 -7.66
C PRO A 728 13.41 -1.11 -6.93
N GLU A 729 13.03 -0.03 -6.26
CA GLU A 729 13.94 0.82 -5.49
C GLU A 729 14.46 0.07 -4.24
N HIS A 730 13.61 -0.68 -3.54
CA HIS A 730 14.04 -1.52 -2.42
C HIS A 730 14.98 -2.64 -2.88
N LEU A 731 14.70 -3.24 -4.04
CA LEU A 731 15.62 -4.24 -4.61
C LEU A 731 16.96 -3.62 -4.98
N ALA A 732 16.96 -2.41 -5.55
CA ALA A 732 18.19 -1.69 -5.86
C ALA A 732 18.99 -1.32 -4.59
N ALA A 733 18.30 -0.87 -3.53
CA ALA A 733 18.92 -0.59 -2.23
C ALA A 733 19.54 -1.85 -1.62
N ALA A 734 18.84 -2.98 -1.64
CA ALA A 734 19.38 -4.27 -1.16
C ALA A 734 20.59 -4.73 -1.98
N LEU A 735 20.56 -4.57 -3.31
CA LEU A 735 21.67 -4.88 -4.20
C LEU A 735 22.88 -3.94 -3.96
N THR A 736 22.64 -2.67 -3.68
CA THR A 736 23.69 -1.72 -3.31
C THR A 736 24.34 -2.14 -1.99
N ALA A 737 23.55 -2.49 -0.97
CA ALA A 737 24.07 -3.01 0.30
C ALA A 737 24.83 -4.33 0.13
N LEU A 738 24.37 -5.24 -0.76
CA LEU A 738 25.12 -6.46 -1.09
C LEU A 738 26.47 -6.11 -1.73
N GLY A 739 26.48 -5.16 -2.66
CA GLY A 739 27.70 -4.68 -3.30
C GLY A 739 28.71 -4.09 -2.30
N ASP A 740 28.24 -3.38 -1.26
CA ASP A 740 29.10 -2.86 -0.19
C ASP A 740 29.68 -3.97 0.68
N ILE A 741 28.93 -5.02 0.97
CA ILE A 741 29.41 -6.22 1.66
C ILE A 741 30.48 -6.91 0.80
N GLU A 742 30.22 -7.16 -0.48
CA GLU A 742 31.14 -7.80 -1.41
C GLU A 742 32.42 -7.00 -1.61
N LYS A 743 32.32 -5.66 -1.70
CA LYS A 743 33.48 -4.75 -1.72
C LYS A 743 34.32 -4.92 -0.46
N THR A 744 33.69 -4.97 0.71
CA THR A 744 34.40 -5.13 2.00
C THR A 744 35.12 -6.47 2.09
N GLU A 745 34.55 -7.54 1.53
CA GLU A 745 35.19 -8.87 1.40
C GLU A 745 36.22 -8.94 0.27
N ALA A 746 36.47 -7.87 -0.45
CA ALA A 746 37.33 -7.77 -1.63
C ALA A 746 36.89 -8.63 -2.82
N ASN A 747 35.59 -8.96 -2.90
CA ASN A 747 34.96 -9.53 -4.09
C ASN A 747 34.53 -8.39 -5.04
N LEU A 748 35.51 -7.77 -5.71
CA LEU A 748 35.26 -6.54 -6.49
C LEU A 748 34.40 -6.79 -7.72
N ASP A 749 34.51 -7.98 -8.35
CA ASP A 749 33.69 -8.37 -9.50
C ASP A 749 32.21 -8.59 -9.11
N GLY A 750 31.95 -9.22 -7.96
CA GLY A 750 30.62 -9.37 -7.40
C GLY A 750 30.00 -8.01 -7.11
N SER A 751 30.70 -7.17 -6.36
CA SER A 751 30.29 -5.81 -6.00
C SER A 751 29.89 -4.99 -7.24
N ARG A 752 30.71 -5.05 -8.30
CA ARG A 752 30.42 -4.37 -9.57
C ARG A 752 29.11 -4.83 -10.20
N LYS A 753 28.86 -6.13 -10.22
CA LYS A 753 27.62 -6.70 -10.75
C LYS A 753 26.39 -6.25 -9.96
N SER A 754 26.48 -6.29 -8.62
CA SER A 754 25.41 -5.87 -7.74
C SER A 754 25.06 -4.39 -7.93
N TYR A 755 26.07 -3.50 -8.02
CA TYR A 755 25.82 -2.08 -8.30
C TYR A 755 25.28 -1.81 -9.70
N GLN A 756 25.73 -2.54 -10.72
CA GLN A 756 25.23 -2.37 -12.08
C GLN A 756 23.76 -2.80 -12.19
N GLU A 757 23.37 -3.93 -11.58
CA GLU A 757 21.98 -4.36 -11.53
C GLU A 757 21.10 -3.34 -10.78
N ALA A 758 21.58 -2.79 -9.67
CA ALA A 758 20.89 -1.73 -8.94
C ALA A 758 20.67 -0.48 -9.80
N LEU A 759 21.70 -0.02 -10.52
CA LEU A 759 21.59 1.14 -11.41
C LEU A 759 20.61 0.94 -12.57
N GLU A 760 20.54 -0.28 -13.13
CA GLU A 760 19.56 -0.60 -14.18
C GLU A 760 18.13 -0.55 -13.64
N LEU A 761 17.90 -1.08 -12.44
CA LEU A 761 16.59 -1.03 -11.78
C LEU A 761 16.14 0.40 -11.50
N LEU A 762 17.02 1.24 -10.94
CA LEU A 762 16.73 2.64 -10.63
C LEU A 762 16.44 3.46 -11.88
N LYS A 763 17.23 3.28 -12.96
CA LYS A 763 17.00 3.94 -14.26
C LYS A 763 15.65 3.56 -14.85
N ASN A 764 15.29 2.28 -14.79
CA ASN A 764 14.01 1.80 -15.31
C ASN A 764 12.82 2.30 -14.47
N ALA A 765 13.05 2.57 -13.18
CA ALA A 765 12.07 3.16 -12.27
C ALA A 765 12.01 4.69 -12.33
N ASN A 766 12.87 5.36 -13.12
CA ASN A 766 13.10 6.81 -13.12
C ASN A 766 13.44 7.37 -11.72
N ALA A 767 14.14 6.56 -10.91
CA ALA A 767 14.59 6.94 -9.58
C ALA A 767 16.02 7.49 -9.59
N SER A 768 16.41 8.22 -8.52
CA SER A 768 17.77 8.75 -8.36
C SER A 768 18.81 7.63 -8.33
N VAL A 769 19.88 7.80 -9.09
CA VAL A 769 20.99 6.84 -9.17
C VAL A 769 22.22 7.28 -8.39
N ALA A 770 22.19 8.47 -7.81
CA ALA A 770 23.35 9.16 -7.26
C ALA A 770 24.05 8.38 -6.12
N SER A 771 23.29 7.82 -5.18
CA SER A 771 23.86 7.04 -4.06
C SER A 771 24.59 5.77 -4.55
N THR A 772 23.99 5.03 -5.50
CA THR A 772 24.63 3.84 -6.09
C THR A 772 25.86 4.22 -6.95
N GLN A 773 25.83 5.40 -7.59
CA GLN A 773 27.00 5.93 -8.31
C GLN A 773 28.16 6.24 -7.35
N LEU A 774 27.89 6.76 -6.13
CA LEU A 774 28.93 6.92 -5.11
C LEU A 774 29.56 5.58 -4.71
N SER A 775 28.74 4.55 -4.48
CA SER A 775 29.25 3.20 -4.16
C SER A 775 30.10 2.63 -5.30
N LEU A 776 29.73 2.86 -6.54
CA LEU A 776 30.53 2.46 -7.71
C LEU A 776 31.83 3.26 -7.84
N ALA A 777 31.83 4.53 -7.48
CA ALA A 777 33.04 5.35 -7.42
C ALA A 777 34.02 4.86 -6.32
N GLU A 778 33.51 4.52 -5.15
CA GLU A 778 34.29 3.91 -4.06
C GLU A 778 34.91 2.56 -4.48
N LEU A 779 34.14 1.74 -5.25
CA LEU A 779 34.66 0.51 -5.84
C LEU A 779 35.81 0.80 -6.80
N SER A 780 35.69 1.83 -7.65
CA SER A 780 36.75 2.23 -8.60
C SER A 780 38.04 2.66 -7.89
N ILE A 781 37.93 3.27 -6.69
CA ILE A 781 39.08 3.55 -5.85
C ILE A 781 39.72 2.23 -5.38
N ALA A 782 38.91 1.27 -4.92
CA ALA A 782 39.40 -0.02 -4.44
C ALA A 782 40.13 -0.83 -5.52
N GLU A 783 39.77 -0.64 -6.79
CA GLU A 783 40.39 -1.25 -7.97
C GLU A 783 41.62 -0.50 -8.46
N GLY A 784 41.97 0.65 -7.84
CA GLY A 784 43.11 1.49 -8.25
C GLY A 784 42.79 2.45 -9.39
N HIS A 785 41.54 2.61 -9.80
CA HIS A 785 41.09 3.43 -10.91
C HIS A 785 40.52 4.81 -10.46
N ALA A 786 41.17 5.46 -9.49
CA ALA A 786 40.68 6.71 -8.89
C ALA A 786 40.44 7.84 -9.92
N GLY A 787 41.11 7.84 -11.07
CA GLY A 787 40.89 8.84 -12.14
C GLY A 787 39.50 8.79 -12.75
N GLY A 788 38.93 7.60 -12.88
CA GLY A 788 37.59 7.40 -13.40
C GLY A 788 36.44 7.65 -12.40
N ALA A 789 36.76 7.65 -11.10
CA ALA A 789 35.80 7.84 -10.02
C ALA A 789 35.35 9.32 -9.87
N GLU A 790 36.26 10.28 -10.09
CA GLU A 790 35.98 11.70 -9.84
C GLU A 790 34.77 12.25 -10.59
N PRO A 791 34.58 12.00 -11.92
CA PRO A 791 33.40 12.49 -12.63
C PRO A 791 32.08 11.93 -12.07
N LEU A 792 32.05 10.66 -11.65
CA LEU A 792 30.87 10.02 -11.07
C LEU A 792 30.48 10.68 -9.75
N VAL A 793 31.47 10.92 -8.88
CA VAL A 793 31.22 11.57 -7.60
C VAL A 793 30.73 13.01 -7.78
N ARG A 794 31.32 13.77 -8.71
CA ARG A 794 30.88 15.15 -8.98
C ARG A 794 29.46 15.19 -9.56
N GLN A 795 29.11 14.23 -10.40
CA GLN A 795 27.74 14.09 -10.91
C GLN A 795 26.74 13.79 -9.77
N ALA A 796 27.09 12.85 -8.88
CA ALA A 796 26.25 12.52 -7.73
C ALA A 796 26.07 13.72 -6.79
N ILE A 797 27.15 14.47 -6.50
CA ILE A 797 27.08 15.70 -5.68
C ILE A 797 26.13 16.72 -6.32
N ALA A 798 26.24 16.96 -7.64
CA ALA A 798 25.37 17.91 -8.33
C ALA A 798 23.89 17.50 -8.27
N GLU A 799 23.59 16.19 -8.26
CA GLU A 799 22.23 15.67 -8.09
C GLU A 799 21.76 15.88 -6.65
N PHE A 800 22.57 15.55 -5.65
CA PHE A 800 22.22 15.78 -4.23
C PHE A 800 22.06 17.26 -3.88
N GLU A 801 22.88 18.15 -4.47
CA GLU A 801 22.72 19.60 -4.30
C GLU A 801 21.43 20.12 -4.94
N LYS A 802 21.05 19.56 -6.10
CA LYS A 802 19.77 19.84 -6.74
C LYS A 802 18.59 19.33 -5.92
N GLU A 803 18.74 18.13 -5.34
CA GLU A 803 17.76 17.52 -4.44
C GLU A 803 17.77 18.17 -3.04
N GLN A 804 18.68 19.09 -2.76
CA GLN A 804 18.89 19.75 -1.46
C GLN A 804 19.12 18.77 -0.30
N SER A 805 19.58 17.54 -0.59
CA SER A 805 19.88 16.54 0.43
C SER A 805 21.21 16.83 1.12
N THR A 806 21.14 17.40 2.32
CA THR A 806 22.35 17.80 3.07
C THR A 806 23.21 16.61 3.47
N SER A 807 22.63 15.51 3.93
CA SER A 807 23.34 14.28 4.35
C SER A 807 24.06 13.61 3.19
N ASP A 808 23.39 13.50 2.05
CA ASP A 808 23.97 12.88 0.86
C ASP A 808 25.03 13.77 0.23
N THR A 809 24.85 15.09 0.26
CA THR A 809 25.87 16.06 -0.17
C THR A 809 27.14 15.92 0.66
N ILE A 810 27.04 15.77 2.00
CA ILE A 810 28.19 15.51 2.88
C ILE A 810 28.86 14.19 2.50
N SER A 811 28.11 13.13 2.26
CA SER A 811 28.61 11.83 1.84
C SER A 811 29.31 11.92 0.47
N GLY A 812 28.76 12.69 -0.46
CA GLY A 812 29.35 12.98 -1.76
C GLY A 812 30.71 13.66 -1.65
N TYR A 813 30.82 14.74 -0.86
CA TYR A 813 32.09 15.43 -0.63
C TYR A 813 33.10 14.58 0.16
N THR A 814 32.64 13.69 1.04
CA THR A 814 33.46 12.70 1.73
C THR A 814 34.09 11.74 0.72
N SER A 815 33.32 11.19 -0.21
CA SER A 815 33.82 10.33 -1.28
C SER A 815 34.71 11.08 -2.26
N LEU A 816 34.41 12.36 -2.59
CA LEU A 816 35.25 13.21 -3.41
C LEU A 816 36.62 13.38 -2.75
N SER A 817 36.66 13.60 -1.44
CA SER A 817 37.89 13.74 -0.68
C SER A 817 38.76 12.47 -0.73
N ARG A 818 38.14 11.28 -0.64
CA ARG A 818 38.80 9.97 -0.82
C ARG A 818 39.39 9.82 -2.21
N VAL A 819 38.63 10.17 -3.26
CA VAL A 819 39.12 10.15 -4.65
C VAL A 819 40.32 11.06 -4.85
N LEU A 820 40.24 12.31 -4.39
CA LEU A 820 41.30 13.29 -4.55
C LEU A 820 42.57 12.91 -3.78
N LEU A 821 42.45 12.34 -2.58
CA LEU A 821 43.56 11.78 -1.84
C LEU A 821 44.22 10.61 -2.58
N ALA A 822 43.44 9.70 -3.16
CA ALA A 822 43.93 8.59 -3.96
C ALA A 822 44.64 9.06 -5.24
N GLN A 823 44.28 10.23 -5.78
CA GLN A 823 44.99 10.90 -6.89
C GLN A 823 46.17 11.76 -6.46
N ALA A 824 46.53 11.79 -5.18
CA ALA A 824 47.53 12.68 -4.58
C ALA A 824 47.23 14.18 -4.75
N LYS A 825 46.01 14.59 -5.00
CA LYS A 825 45.54 15.98 -5.09
C LYS A 825 45.16 16.52 -3.70
N VAL A 826 46.19 16.65 -2.82
CA VAL A 826 45.97 16.98 -1.41
C VAL A 826 45.32 18.36 -1.18
N PRO A 827 45.68 19.44 -1.89
CA PRO A 827 45.03 20.74 -1.73
C PRO A 827 43.51 20.70 -2.00
N GLU A 828 43.12 20.08 -3.11
CA GLU A 828 41.71 19.96 -3.54
C GLU A 828 40.94 19.06 -2.57
N ALA A 829 41.56 18.00 -2.06
CA ALA A 829 40.96 17.14 -1.04
C ALA A 829 40.67 17.92 0.26
N ARG A 830 41.56 18.80 0.69
CA ARG A 830 41.33 19.65 1.87
C ARG A 830 40.19 20.65 1.67
N GLU A 831 40.03 21.17 0.46
CA GLU A 831 38.91 22.03 0.10
C GLU A 831 37.59 21.28 0.18
N ALA A 832 37.52 20.08 -0.40
CA ALA A 832 36.34 19.21 -0.33
C ALA A 832 36.00 18.83 1.13
N ILE A 833 36.98 18.45 1.96
CA ILE A 833 36.82 18.18 3.39
C ILE A 833 36.26 19.40 4.12
N THR A 834 36.80 20.59 3.85
CA THR A 834 36.36 21.83 4.48
C THR A 834 34.92 22.17 4.12
N HIS A 835 34.55 21.90 2.87
CA HIS A 835 33.17 22.11 2.42
C HIS A 835 32.21 21.15 3.13
N ALA A 836 32.52 19.86 3.15
CA ALA A 836 31.72 18.86 3.86
C ALA A 836 31.62 19.16 5.36
N TYR A 837 32.73 19.65 5.98
CA TYR A 837 32.72 19.99 7.40
C TYR A 837 31.82 21.17 7.74
N ARG A 838 31.71 22.17 6.88
CA ARG A 838 30.75 23.29 7.06
C ARG A 838 29.32 22.79 7.07
N LEU A 839 28.98 21.87 6.18
CA LEU A 839 27.65 21.27 6.14
C LEU A 839 27.41 20.37 7.37
N ALA A 840 28.40 19.55 7.75
CA ALA A 840 28.29 18.62 8.87
C ALA A 840 28.29 19.33 10.24
N SER A 841 28.95 20.49 10.38
CA SER A 841 28.99 21.25 11.63
C SER A 841 27.68 21.83 12.08
N LEU A 842 26.69 21.88 11.17
CA LEU A 842 25.31 22.26 11.45
C LEU A 842 24.48 21.11 12.01
N ASN A 843 25.03 19.89 12.00
CA ASN A 843 24.33 18.65 12.34
C ASN A 843 25.15 17.85 13.36
N GLU A 844 24.52 17.40 14.43
CA GLU A 844 25.15 16.59 15.49
C GLU A 844 25.25 15.09 15.11
N PHE A 845 25.79 14.77 13.90
CA PHE A 845 25.85 13.38 13.42
C PHE A 845 27.27 12.82 13.35
N PRO A 846 27.66 12.04 14.35
CA PRO A 846 28.98 11.40 14.38
C PRO A 846 29.27 10.52 13.15
N VAL A 847 28.24 9.87 12.60
CA VAL A 847 28.37 8.99 11.44
C VAL A 847 28.84 9.75 10.19
N LEU A 848 28.46 11.04 10.04
CA LEU A 848 28.89 11.89 8.93
C LEU A 848 30.16 12.67 9.24
N SER A 849 30.38 13.13 10.48
CA SER A 849 31.52 14.00 10.82
C SER A 849 32.82 13.22 11.07
N LEU A 850 32.74 12.04 11.71
CA LEU A 850 33.94 11.28 12.06
C LEU A 850 34.76 10.78 10.84
N PRO A 851 34.15 10.34 9.70
CA PRO A 851 34.91 10.06 8.49
C PRO A 851 35.67 11.27 7.95
N LEU A 852 35.14 12.49 8.07
CA LEU A 852 35.84 13.72 7.65
C LEU A 852 37.04 14.01 8.51
N GLU A 853 36.98 13.75 9.82
CA GLU A 853 38.13 13.89 10.73
C GLU A 853 39.25 12.92 10.36
N ILE A 854 38.91 11.68 10.00
CA ILE A 854 39.86 10.69 9.50
C ILE A 854 40.57 11.19 8.23
N LEU A 855 39.77 11.71 7.26
CA LEU A 855 40.28 12.24 6.00
C LEU A 855 41.18 13.49 6.21
N GLN A 856 40.84 14.34 7.17
CA GLN A 856 41.68 15.49 7.54
C GLN A 856 43.06 15.05 8.03
N VAL A 857 43.12 14.00 8.87
CA VAL A 857 44.37 13.41 9.33
C VAL A 857 45.16 12.80 8.16
N ARG A 858 44.49 12.07 7.28
CA ARG A 858 45.12 11.48 6.08
C ARG A 858 45.67 12.57 5.14
N ALA A 859 44.92 13.66 4.91
CA ALA A 859 45.36 14.79 4.11
C ALA A 859 46.58 15.49 4.74
N THR A 860 46.67 15.55 6.08
CA THR A 860 47.84 16.08 6.81
C THR A 860 49.03 15.14 6.67
N THR A 861 48.81 13.83 6.77
CA THR A 861 49.81 12.80 6.62
C THR A 861 50.37 12.73 5.20
N ALA A 862 49.54 12.89 4.18
CA ALA A 862 49.92 12.86 2.76
C ALA A 862 50.66 14.11 2.28
N ALA A 863 50.63 15.22 3.02
CA ALA A 863 51.32 16.46 2.66
C ALA A 863 52.83 16.25 2.51
N LYS A 864 53.48 16.93 1.53
CA LYS A 864 54.95 16.85 1.29
C LYS A 864 55.75 17.22 2.54
N PRO A 865 56.91 16.57 2.79
CA PRO A 865 57.79 16.95 3.87
C PRO A 865 58.14 18.46 3.82
N GLY A 866 57.97 19.15 4.95
CA GLY A 866 58.18 20.59 5.06
C GLY A 866 56.94 21.46 4.98
N ILE A 867 55.79 20.92 4.53
CA ILE A 867 54.49 21.61 4.55
C ILE A 867 53.74 21.32 5.87
N ALA A 868 53.77 20.08 6.38
CA ALA A 868 53.30 19.71 7.71
C ALA A 868 54.52 19.52 8.65
N GLY A 869 54.61 20.34 9.70
CA GLY A 869 55.67 20.21 10.72
C GLY A 869 55.38 19.04 11.68
N ASN A 870 56.42 18.62 12.44
CA ASN A 870 56.27 17.57 13.46
C ASN A 870 55.19 17.89 14.50
N ASN A 871 54.93 19.17 14.76
CA ASN A 871 53.88 19.60 15.68
C ASN A 871 52.46 19.34 15.09
N ASP A 872 52.31 19.54 13.78
CA ASP A 872 51.02 19.29 13.08
C ASP A 872 50.70 17.79 13.04
N LEU A 873 51.74 16.97 12.77
CA LEU A 873 51.59 15.50 12.80
C LEU A 873 51.30 14.99 14.23
N ALA A 874 51.92 15.60 15.25
CA ALA A 874 51.65 15.24 16.65
C ALA A 874 50.23 15.65 17.08
N ALA A 875 49.71 16.80 16.62
CA ALA A 875 48.34 17.22 16.83
C ALA A 875 47.34 16.26 16.14
N ALA A 876 47.52 15.97 14.84
CA ALA A 876 46.76 15.00 14.10
C ALA A 876 46.73 13.62 14.78
N GLY A 877 47.83 13.22 15.41
CA GLY A 877 47.95 12.00 16.20
C GLY A 877 47.14 12.01 17.50
N ARG A 878 46.88 13.17 18.11
CA ARG A 878 45.95 13.29 19.26
C ARG A 878 44.52 13.22 18.80
N ASP A 879 44.18 13.94 17.73
CA ASP A 879 42.84 14.05 17.20
C ASP A 879 42.35 12.69 16.74
N ILE A 880 43.12 11.94 15.94
CA ILE A 880 42.69 10.61 15.46
C ILE A 880 42.53 9.60 16.59
N ARG A 881 43.29 9.70 17.70
CA ARG A 881 43.04 8.83 18.87
C ARG A 881 41.73 9.13 19.56
N ALA A 882 41.33 10.40 19.62
CA ALA A 882 40.02 10.79 20.15
C ALA A 882 38.92 10.25 19.25
N VAL A 883 39.06 10.35 17.92
CA VAL A 883 38.15 9.78 16.92
C VAL A 883 38.00 8.26 17.10
N ILE A 884 39.12 7.52 17.24
CA ILE A 884 39.10 6.06 17.45
C ILE A 884 38.30 5.71 18.73
N GLN A 885 38.52 6.44 19.84
CA GLN A 885 37.79 6.20 21.08
C GLN A 885 36.29 6.47 20.95
N GLN A 886 35.92 7.49 20.16
CA GLN A 886 34.51 7.80 19.90
C GLN A 886 33.86 6.74 19.01
N LEU A 887 34.51 6.33 17.91
CA LEU A 887 34.05 5.28 17.01
C LEU A 887 33.87 3.94 17.74
N HIS A 888 34.79 3.60 18.63
CA HIS A 888 34.70 2.41 19.47
C HIS A 888 33.49 2.45 20.40
N ARG A 889 33.22 3.59 21.06
CA ARG A 889 32.05 3.76 21.91
C ARG A 889 30.73 3.68 21.14
N LEU A 890 30.72 4.14 19.91
CA LEU A 890 29.55 4.10 19.04
C LEU A 890 29.36 2.73 18.36
N GLY A 891 30.34 1.84 18.38
CA GLY A 891 30.31 0.52 17.72
C GLY A 891 30.48 0.59 16.21
N LEU A 892 31.00 1.69 15.65
CA LEU A 892 31.30 1.88 14.22
C LEU A 892 32.63 1.22 13.85
N TYR A 893 32.61 -0.12 13.83
CA TYR A 893 33.86 -0.91 13.78
C TYR A 893 34.65 -0.75 12.47
N ILE A 894 33.99 -0.72 11.30
CA ILE A 894 34.70 -0.53 10.02
C ILE A 894 35.38 0.84 9.99
N THR A 895 34.68 1.90 10.35
CA THR A 895 35.21 3.26 10.40
C THR A 895 36.29 3.38 11.49
N GLU A 896 36.19 2.66 12.62
CA GLU A 896 37.25 2.56 13.63
C GLU A 896 38.55 1.97 13.03
N CYS A 897 38.42 0.91 12.24
CA CYS A 897 39.56 0.31 11.57
C CYS A 897 40.19 1.25 10.52
N GLU A 898 39.41 2.04 9.78
CA GLU A 898 39.88 3.09 8.88
C GLU A 898 40.67 4.17 9.66
N ALA A 899 40.16 4.61 10.83
CA ALA A 899 40.84 5.54 11.70
C ALA A 899 42.19 4.99 12.27
N ARG A 900 42.20 3.71 12.61
CA ARG A 900 43.41 2.99 13.07
C ARG A 900 44.45 2.85 11.95
N LEU A 901 44.00 2.65 10.69
CA LEU A 901 44.87 2.69 9.52
C LEU A 901 45.48 4.07 9.36
N ALA A 902 44.68 5.15 9.41
CA ALA A 902 45.19 6.52 9.33
C ALA A 902 46.20 6.85 10.45
N LEU A 903 45.99 6.38 11.69
CA LEU A 903 46.94 6.50 12.78
C LEU A 903 48.23 5.72 12.52
N GLY A 904 48.10 4.52 11.92
CA GLY A 904 49.27 3.71 11.51
C GLY A 904 50.10 4.41 10.44
N GLU A 905 49.46 4.93 9.38
CA GLU A 905 50.10 5.72 8.33
C GLU A 905 50.84 6.95 8.91
N LEU A 906 50.21 7.66 9.83
CA LEU A 906 50.80 8.79 10.54
C LEU A 906 52.04 8.37 11.37
N LYS A 907 51.94 7.24 12.09
CA LYS A 907 53.04 6.70 12.89
C LYS A 907 54.22 6.21 12.03
N MET A 908 53.97 5.66 10.84
CA MET A 908 55.02 5.31 9.90
C MET A 908 55.92 6.51 9.57
N ARG A 909 55.39 7.74 9.54
CA ARG A 909 56.16 8.97 9.34
C ARG A 909 56.93 9.46 10.62
N LEU A 910 56.33 9.23 11.80
CA LEU A 910 56.90 9.73 13.08
C LEU A 910 57.81 8.69 13.74
N ASN A 911 57.44 7.43 13.74
CA ASN A 911 58.12 6.29 14.32
C ASN A 911 57.80 5.02 13.51
N PRO A 912 58.58 4.72 12.45
CA PRO A 912 58.29 3.62 11.52
C PRO A 912 58.10 2.25 12.19
N ALA A 913 58.93 1.92 13.20
CA ALA A 913 58.82 0.63 13.90
C ALA A 913 57.48 0.47 14.65
N SER A 914 57.03 1.55 15.32
CA SER A 914 55.72 1.53 16.00
C SER A 914 54.58 1.52 15.02
N GLY A 915 54.67 2.25 13.89
CA GLY A 915 53.70 2.26 12.83
C GLY A 915 53.50 0.88 12.21
N HIS A 916 54.65 0.24 11.84
CA HIS A 916 54.63 -1.11 11.25
C HIS A 916 54.01 -2.14 12.18
N ALA A 917 54.38 -2.18 13.45
CA ALA A 917 53.80 -3.11 14.42
C ALA A 917 52.29 -2.93 14.56
N GLN A 918 51.83 -1.67 14.59
CA GLN A 918 50.38 -1.38 14.70
C GLN A 918 49.61 -1.78 13.44
N LEU A 919 50.15 -1.48 12.26
CA LEU A 919 49.51 -1.87 10.99
C LEU A 919 49.48 -3.38 10.80
N ALA A 920 50.58 -4.10 11.15
CA ALA A 920 50.62 -5.55 11.08
C ALA A 920 49.54 -6.23 11.98
N ALA A 921 49.37 -5.70 13.20
CA ALA A 921 48.29 -6.17 14.09
C ALA A 921 46.91 -5.88 13.50
N LEU A 922 46.69 -4.69 12.93
CA LEU A 922 45.43 -4.32 12.30
C LEU A 922 45.13 -5.20 11.08
N ALA A 923 46.09 -5.52 10.22
CA ALA A 923 45.93 -6.40 9.08
C ALA A 923 45.51 -7.82 9.51
N THR A 924 46.09 -8.33 10.58
CA THR A 924 45.73 -9.65 11.13
C THR A 924 44.27 -9.65 11.67
N GLU A 925 43.92 -8.60 12.41
CA GLU A 925 42.59 -8.46 13.02
C GLU A 925 41.50 -8.31 11.94
N THR A 926 41.67 -7.41 10.97
CA THR A 926 40.70 -7.16 9.89
C THR A 926 40.48 -8.41 9.03
N ARG A 927 41.56 -9.14 8.72
CA ARG A 927 41.44 -10.42 7.98
C ARG A 927 40.69 -11.48 8.78
N SER A 928 40.91 -11.58 10.07
CA SER A 928 40.21 -12.56 10.92
C SER A 928 38.67 -12.32 10.97
N ARG A 929 38.23 -11.11 10.71
CA ARG A 929 36.84 -10.71 10.63
C ARG A 929 36.25 -10.71 9.20
N GLY A 930 37.06 -11.03 8.18
CA GLY A 930 36.67 -11.04 6.77
C GLY A 930 36.69 -9.66 6.10
N LEU A 931 37.26 -8.62 6.74
CA LEU A 931 37.39 -7.27 6.15
C LEU A 931 38.63 -7.26 5.21
N GLU A 932 38.56 -8.08 4.16
CA GLU A 932 39.72 -8.39 3.31
C GLU A 932 40.23 -7.19 2.52
N LEU A 933 39.32 -6.31 2.04
CA LEU A 933 39.71 -5.09 1.35
C LEU A 933 40.53 -4.19 2.25
N LEU A 934 40.11 -3.98 3.48
CA LEU A 934 40.81 -3.15 4.46
C LEU A 934 42.14 -3.80 4.87
N ALA A 935 42.21 -5.13 5.02
CA ALA A 935 43.43 -5.85 5.25
C ALA A 935 44.48 -5.59 4.15
N ARG A 936 44.10 -5.65 2.87
CA ARG A 936 44.96 -5.32 1.71
C ARG A 936 45.39 -3.87 1.72
N GLN A 937 44.54 -2.92 2.08
CA GLN A 937 44.89 -1.49 2.19
C GLN A 937 45.94 -1.27 3.30
N VAL A 938 45.78 -1.97 4.43
CA VAL A 938 46.77 -1.90 5.53
C VAL A 938 48.12 -2.47 5.09
N GLU A 939 48.14 -3.61 4.38
CA GLU A 939 49.39 -4.20 3.84
C GLU A 939 50.06 -3.32 2.78
N GLN A 940 49.25 -2.67 1.93
CA GLN A 940 49.76 -1.71 0.95
C GLN A 940 50.41 -0.50 1.64
N ALA A 941 49.81 0.02 2.74
CA ALA A 941 50.37 1.10 3.51
C ALA A 941 51.72 0.72 4.12
N ILE A 942 51.89 -0.53 4.59
CA ILE A 942 53.20 -1.06 5.09
C ILE A 942 54.23 -1.09 3.94
N SER A 943 53.87 -1.73 2.82
CA SER A 943 54.75 -1.89 1.66
C SER A 943 55.26 -0.56 1.06
N THR A 944 54.32 0.42 0.96
CA THR A 944 54.65 1.76 0.45
C THR A 944 55.62 2.47 1.36
N ALA A 945 55.47 2.39 2.66
CA ALA A 945 56.37 3.00 3.60
C ALA A 945 57.77 2.34 3.63
N ASP A 946 57.83 1.01 3.52
CA ASP A 946 59.08 0.24 3.44
C ASP A 946 59.87 0.60 2.18
N SER A 947 59.18 0.82 1.04
CA SER A 947 59.83 1.25 -0.21
C SER A 947 60.41 2.65 -0.12
N VAL A 948 59.76 3.59 0.56
CA VAL A 948 60.25 4.95 0.80
C VAL A 948 61.53 4.92 1.71
N VAL A 949 61.52 4.12 2.77
CA VAL A 949 62.65 3.95 3.66
C VAL A 949 63.85 3.28 2.94
N ALA A 950 63.58 2.38 2.01
CA ALA A 950 64.61 1.74 1.20
C ALA A 950 65.25 2.72 0.19
N ALA A 951 64.47 3.65 -0.38
CA ALA A 951 64.96 4.67 -1.33
C ALA A 951 65.76 5.78 -0.68
N ASP A 952 65.55 6.06 0.60
CA ASP A 952 66.33 7.08 1.39
C ASP A 952 67.60 6.57 2.01
N LYS A 953 67.94 5.27 1.83
CA LYS A 953 69.26 4.75 2.23
C LYS A 953 70.28 5.23 1.25
N PRO A 954 71.31 6.04 1.68
CA PRO A 954 72.45 6.45 0.81
C PRO A 954 73.12 5.19 0.27
N VAL A 955 73.21 5.12 -1.08
CA VAL A 955 74.02 4.11 -1.75
C VAL A 955 75.48 4.30 -1.18
N ARG A 956 75.91 3.34 -0.35
CA ARG A 956 77.27 3.31 0.18
C ARG A 956 78.25 2.79 -0.88
#